data_5291aef9f4e8ee4630cc03801365d869
#
_entry.id   5291aef9f4e8ee4630cc03801365d869
#
_cell.length_a   1.000
_cell.length_b   1.000
_cell.length_c   1.000
_cell.angle_alpha   90.00
_cell.angle_beta   90.00
_cell.angle_gamma   90.00
#
_symmetry.space_group_name_H-M   'P 1'
#
loop_
_entity.id
_entity.type
_entity.pdbx_description
1 polymer ?
#
loop_
_entity_poly.entity_id
_entity_poly.type
_entity_poly.pdbx_seq_one_letter_code
_entity_poly.pdbx_strand_id
1 'polypeptide(L)'
;MVDYVLPRGGTRGTTVEVEFHGKWLSDPRQVLFYEPGIAASEFIPFAHPDDGFKVKFQIAPDCPLGEHVFRVRTATSLTDAATFWVSRFPTVFETEKNIGDNDSPEKAQPIPMNTTVEGSIFPSPAADKDFYRVEAVKGQRISVEVEAARLGTLHTYGENDLEVTILDSAGKQIAHNDDNPLFVQDPFVSIVAPYSGSYYVEIGQSIYYKPNQAWYRAHIGDFYRPTAIFPAGGQAGSAIDARIVGDPAGDRTERILLPSQAGNFPWFAGDRGHTPPSPNMLRVSPYPNVLRKPGEAVAAIPSLPAALNGIFEAPAQSDEYRFRAHKGEAWKIQVYARTLGNPVDPRIWVRAADSTKHLLDADDSTVADLGEVFAEWRLKEQLDPVAVFRVPADGDYVIGLEDNSGTYGPDHVYRAEIEAAKDTVYTSSTGHTHEFARLTGMVAPRGSRRTVNIQLAPGPGNSYKGDIELDAVGLPRGVTMIAPKFRSGVNKLPVQFIAAADAEEKAVLVDLRARAVDPAVHLETGSRLGFVSMTSTGGELPWHYFFVDKYAFAVTDTPPFDIELEEPHIALPQAGEFSLAVKAIRHNGFAGPIRLQMDWLPPGISGQTDSTIAAGENEGHFRLHADAKAAPGDYSIAMSASTTGGDDLGGNGEVRVSSKFANLRVVSPFLTIELPPSSIERGKETNLVGSVRRTGAFSGKARVSLTHLPRGITLLSPPPEIGLNDNQVTFRIAASPDALPGMYRGLSCDLILSVGTDSVSEETGSGILRVDNAKAVHQ
;
A
#
# COMPACT_ATOMS: atom_id res chain seq x y z
N MET A 1 14.48 2.74 9.75
CA MET A 1 13.16 2.26 10.14
C MET A 1 12.78 2.93 11.44
N VAL A 2 11.62 3.58 11.54
CA VAL A 2 11.09 4.17 12.78
C VAL A 2 10.08 3.17 13.35
N ASP A 3 10.32 2.68 14.57
CA ASP A 3 9.38 1.78 15.23
C ASP A 3 8.29 2.58 15.95
N TYR A 4 8.71 3.60 16.70
CA TYR A 4 7.80 4.54 17.36
C TYR A 4 8.52 5.85 17.73
N VAL A 5 7.76 6.85 18.15
CA VAL A 5 8.27 8.11 18.70
C VAL A 5 7.69 8.35 20.10
N LEU A 6 8.44 9.03 20.97
CA LEU A 6 8.00 9.44 22.29
C LEU A 6 8.37 10.91 22.58
N PRO A 7 7.44 11.74 23.09
CA PRO A 7 6.01 11.44 23.22
C PRO A 7 5.35 11.18 21.86
N ARG A 8 4.18 10.53 21.90
CA ARG A 8 3.40 10.21 20.69
C ARG A 8 2.80 11.47 20.04
N GLY A 9 2.77 12.56 20.77
CA GLY A 9 2.23 13.81 20.27
C GLY A 9 2.65 15.03 21.08
N GLY A 10 2.07 16.18 20.72
CA GLY A 10 2.38 17.45 21.39
C GLY A 10 1.25 18.46 21.30
N THR A 11 1.37 19.52 22.10
CA THR A 11 0.39 20.59 22.13
C THR A 11 0.70 21.63 21.07
N ARG A 12 -0.31 22.10 20.35
CA ARG A 12 -0.25 23.21 19.40
C ARG A 12 0.41 24.45 20.02
N GLY A 13 1.33 25.09 19.29
CA GLY A 13 2.05 26.30 19.74
C GLY A 13 3.21 26.04 20.73
N THR A 14 3.63 24.79 20.90
CA THR A 14 4.74 24.42 21.80
C THR A 14 5.93 23.85 21.04
N THR A 15 7.07 23.71 21.75
CA THR A 15 8.21 22.95 21.28
C THR A 15 8.33 21.70 22.14
N VAL A 16 8.47 20.54 21.50
CA VAL A 16 8.53 19.22 22.13
C VAL A 16 9.83 18.54 21.72
N GLU A 17 10.58 18.00 22.68
CA GLU A 17 11.66 17.05 22.37
C GLU A 17 11.06 15.69 22.13
N VAL A 18 11.34 15.10 20.95
CA VAL A 18 10.79 13.83 20.51
C VAL A 18 11.94 12.84 20.33
N GLU A 19 11.80 11.69 20.93
CA GLU A 19 12.69 10.55 20.77
C GLU A 19 12.17 9.65 19.65
N PHE A 20 13.04 9.33 18.71
CA PHE A 20 12.79 8.41 17.62
C PHE A 20 13.47 7.08 17.95
N HIS A 21 12.70 6.02 18.05
CA HIS A 21 13.17 4.66 18.30
C HIS A 21 13.01 3.81 17.06
N GLY A 22 14.00 2.96 16.78
CA GLY A 22 13.96 2.08 15.60
C GLY A 22 15.34 1.54 15.26
N LYS A 23 15.60 1.32 13.97
CA LYS A 23 16.86 0.77 13.48
C LYS A 23 17.44 1.65 12.38
N TRP A 24 18.79 1.71 12.30
CA TRP A 24 19.52 2.43 11.26
C TRP A 24 19.14 3.92 11.17
N LEU A 25 19.01 4.57 12.33
CA LEU A 25 18.66 5.97 12.48
C LEU A 25 19.85 6.84 12.93
N SER A 26 21.09 6.36 12.78
CA SER A 26 22.30 7.00 13.29
C SER A 26 22.64 8.33 12.64
N ASP A 27 22.12 8.61 11.45
CA ASP A 27 22.49 9.76 10.62
C ASP A 27 21.29 10.55 10.08
N PRO A 28 20.33 10.96 10.95
CA PRO A 28 19.15 11.69 10.54
C PRO A 28 19.54 13.06 9.93
N ARG A 29 18.89 13.47 8.86
CA ARG A 29 19.13 14.72 8.13
C ARG A 29 17.94 15.65 8.10
N GLN A 30 16.73 15.09 8.01
CA GLN A 30 15.50 15.86 7.85
C GLN A 30 14.29 15.01 8.27
N VAL A 31 13.31 15.63 8.92
CA VAL A 31 11.96 15.07 9.03
C VAL A 31 11.09 15.74 7.96
N LEU A 32 10.49 14.95 7.10
CA LEU A 32 9.56 15.38 6.07
C LEU A 32 8.14 15.10 6.53
N PHE A 33 7.37 16.14 6.85
CA PHE A 33 5.94 16.04 7.12
C PHE A 33 5.14 16.13 5.82
N TYR A 34 4.05 15.36 5.73
CA TYR A 34 3.11 15.43 4.60
C TYR A 34 2.24 16.67 4.66
N GLU A 35 1.99 17.20 5.85
CA GLU A 35 1.25 18.45 6.08
C GLU A 35 2.12 19.49 6.78
N PRO A 36 1.91 20.78 6.50
CA PRO A 36 2.64 21.84 7.17
C PRO A 36 2.19 22.03 8.63
N GLY A 37 3.00 22.69 9.43
CA GLY A 37 2.67 23.08 10.81
C GLY A 37 3.64 22.57 11.85
N ILE A 38 4.55 21.65 11.51
CA ILE A 38 5.61 21.15 12.40
C ILE A 38 6.98 21.32 11.72
N ALA A 39 7.91 21.92 12.43
CA ALA A 39 9.31 22.05 12.01
C ALA A 39 10.21 21.23 12.92
N ALA A 40 11.16 20.48 12.33
CA ALA A 40 12.13 19.66 13.06
C ALA A 40 13.50 20.34 13.07
N SER A 41 14.18 20.30 14.23
CA SER A 41 15.52 20.87 14.42
C SER A 41 16.29 20.11 15.50
N GLU A 42 17.60 20.31 15.57
CA GLU A 42 18.47 19.76 16.63
C GLU A 42 18.41 18.22 16.72
N PHE A 43 18.95 17.56 15.69
CA PHE A 43 19.05 16.10 15.65
C PHE A 43 20.21 15.64 16.53
N ILE A 44 19.94 14.82 17.54
CA ILE A 44 20.93 14.31 18.51
C ILE A 44 20.82 12.78 18.55
N PRO A 45 21.75 12.04 17.93
CA PRO A 45 21.79 10.58 18.01
C PRO A 45 21.89 10.07 19.45
N PHE A 46 21.33 8.89 19.74
CA PHE A 46 21.49 8.22 21.02
C PHE A 46 22.95 7.77 21.26
N ALA A 47 23.27 7.31 22.48
CA ALA A 47 24.56 6.74 22.80
C ALA A 47 24.90 5.50 21.95
N HIS A 48 23.85 4.74 21.56
CA HIS A 48 23.87 3.73 20.51
C HIS A 48 23.11 4.28 19.30
N PRO A 49 23.80 4.92 18.35
CA PRO A 49 23.14 5.73 17.32
C PRO A 49 22.18 4.94 16.44
N ASP A 50 22.43 3.63 16.25
CA ASP A 50 21.57 2.79 15.42
C ASP A 50 20.16 2.58 16.00
N ASP A 51 20.00 2.80 17.33
CA ASP A 51 18.74 2.62 18.04
C ASP A 51 17.81 3.84 17.94
N GLY A 52 18.33 5.01 17.53
CA GLY A 52 17.52 6.21 17.35
C GLY A 52 18.21 7.54 17.63
N PHE A 53 17.38 8.57 17.74
CA PHE A 53 17.85 9.95 17.98
C PHE A 53 16.75 10.79 18.64
N LYS A 54 17.15 11.94 19.19
CA LYS A 54 16.26 13.01 19.65
C LYS A 54 16.18 14.13 18.63
N VAL A 55 15.03 14.78 18.57
CA VAL A 55 14.82 15.96 17.73
C VAL A 55 13.83 16.90 18.40
N LYS A 56 13.95 18.22 18.17
CA LYS A 56 12.96 19.18 18.60
C LYS A 56 11.92 19.42 17.50
N PHE A 57 10.65 19.21 17.84
CA PHE A 57 9.50 19.60 17.02
C PHE A 57 8.94 20.92 17.51
N GLN A 58 8.99 21.94 16.67
CA GLN A 58 8.31 23.19 16.88
C GLN A 58 6.93 23.13 16.20
N ILE A 59 5.87 23.08 17.00
CA ILE A 59 4.49 22.94 16.55
C ILE A 59 3.90 24.35 16.43
N ALA A 60 3.45 24.75 15.24
CA ALA A 60 2.88 26.05 15.00
C ALA A 60 1.56 26.25 15.78
N PRO A 61 1.21 27.49 16.17
CA PRO A 61 -0.04 27.78 16.87
C PRO A 61 -1.30 27.46 16.06
N ASP A 62 -1.19 27.43 14.74
CA ASP A 62 -2.25 27.13 13.78
C ASP A 62 -2.09 25.75 13.13
N CYS A 63 -1.14 24.93 13.60
CA CYS A 63 -0.96 23.56 13.12
C CYS A 63 -2.29 22.79 13.15
N PRO A 64 -2.69 22.05 12.12
CA PRO A 64 -3.86 21.20 12.15
C PRO A 64 -3.85 20.27 13.38
N LEU A 65 -5.03 19.99 13.95
CA LEU A 65 -5.15 19.03 15.05
C LEU A 65 -5.24 17.60 14.49
N GLY A 66 -4.78 16.63 15.25
CA GLY A 66 -4.84 15.20 14.92
C GLY A 66 -3.54 14.65 14.39
N GLU A 67 -3.63 13.69 13.50
CA GLU A 67 -2.52 12.91 12.96
C GLU A 67 -1.69 13.69 11.94
N HIS A 68 -0.37 13.66 12.10
CA HIS A 68 0.61 14.21 11.16
C HIS A 68 1.58 13.13 10.71
N VAL A 69 1.46 12.74 9.45
CA VAL A 69 2.32 11.74 8.83
C VAL A 69 3.68 12.34 8.49
N PHE A 70 4.73 11.64 8.80
CA PHE A 70 6.10 12.06 8.49
C PHE A 70 7.00 10.89 8.07
N ARG A 71 8.17 11.24 7.52
CA ARG A 71 9.29 10.35 7.25
C ARG A 71 10.60 11.00 7.65
N VAL A 72 11.61 10.19 7.94
CA VAL A 72 12.97 10.68 8.22
C VAL A 72 13.88 10.41 7.02
N ARG A 73 14.51 11.46 6.49
CA ARG A 73 15.62 11.31 5.56
C ARG A 73 16.90 11.10 6.36
N THR A 74 17.60 9.99 6.11
CA THR A 74 18.94 9.68 6.57
C THR A 74 19.96 9.99 5.48
N ALA A 75 21.23 9.78 5.72
CA ALA A 75 22.26 9.93 4.69
C ALA A 75 22.04 8.99 3.49
N THR A 76 21.52 7.79 3.72
CA THR A 76 21.40 6.73 2.70
C THR A 76 19.98 6.47 2.24
N SER A 77 18.97 6.90 2.99
CA SER A 77 17.59 6.46 2.75
C SER A 77 16.52 7.43 3.23
N LEU A 78 15.27 7.05 3.00
CA LEU A 78 14.06 7.64 3.53
C LEU A 78 13.29 6.55 4.27
N THR A 79 12.97 6.77 5.55
CA THR A 79 12.29 5.76 6.38
C THR A 79 10.87 5.46 5.91
N ASP A 80 10.26 4.44 6.50
CA ASP A 80 8.82 4.24 6.46
C ASP A 80 8.07 5.46 6.99
N ALA A 81 6.79 5.56 6.67
CA ALA A 81 5.94 6.60 7.25
C ALA A 81 5.63 6.27 8.70
N ALA A 82 5.65 7.29 9.54
CA ALA A 82 5.23 7.24 10.94
C ALA A 82 4.37 8.46 11.25
N THR A 83 3.75 8.50 12.43
CA THR A 83 2.79 9.54 12.80
C THR A 83 3.15 10.21 14.10
N PHE A 84 2.79 11.50 14.19
CA PHE A 84 2.89 12.33 15.39
C PHE A 84 1.56 13.09 15.55
N TRP A 85 1.03 13.13 16.77
CA TRP A 85 -0.31 13.64 17.00
C TRP A 85 -0.30 15.02 17.67
N VAL A 86 -1.01 15.97 17.07
CA VAL A 86 -1.12 17.34 17.58
C VAL A 86 -2.44 17.54 18.30
N SER A 87 -2.39 17.93 19.57
CA SER A 87 -3.56 18.24 20.38
C SER A 87 -3.66 19.71 20.72
N ARG A 88 -4.83 20.10 21.20
CA ARG A 88 -5.09 21.43 21.71
C ARG A 88 -4.78 21.56 23.19
N PHE A 89 -5.00 20.49 23.95
CA PHE A 89 -4.85 20.48 25.39
C PHE A 89 -3.40 20.34 25.81
N PRO A 90 -3.02 20.95 26.97
CA PRO A 90 -1.73 20.72 27.57
C PRO A 90 -1.48 19.22 27.79
N THR A 91 -0.30 18.75 27.46
CA THR A 91 0.08 17.36 27.68
C THR A 91 0.70 17.20 29.07
N VAL A 92 0.24 16.19 29.80
CA VAL A 92 0.86 15.68 31.03
C VAL A 92 1.25 14.21 30.80
N PHE A 93 2.31 13.79 31.48
CA PHE A 93 2.74 12.40 31.43
C PHE A 93 2.14 11.63 32.60
N GLU A 94 1.86 10.38 32.35
CA GLU A 94 1.54 9.42 33.39
C GLU A 94 2.68 9.40 34.43
N THR A 95 2.32 9.25 35.69
CA THR A 95 3.30 9.23 36.80
C THR A 95 3.62 7.81 37.26
N GLU A 96 2.97 6.79 36.71
CA GLU A 96 3.26 5.41 37.02
C GLU A 96 4.70 5.03 36.68
N LYS A 97 5.36 4.36 37.62
CA LYS A 97 6.71 3.81 37.45
C LYS A 97 6.74 2.30 37.62
N ASN A 98 5.79 1.79 38.35
CA ASN A 98 5.62 0.36 38.61
C ASN A 98 4.15 0.03 38.51
N ILE A 99 3.82 -1.12 37.97
CA ILE A 99 2.47 -1.66 37.91
C ILE A 99 1.82 -1.58 39.29
N GLY A 100 0.63 -0.99 39.38
CA GLY A 100 -0.09 -0.78 40.61
C GLY A 100 0.08 0.58 41.28
N ASP A 101 0.85 1.49 40.68
CA ASP A 101 1.04 2.85 41.24
C ASP A 101 -0.23 3.70 41.08
N ASN A 102 -1.05 3.47 40.01
CA ASN A 102 -2.30 4.19 39.72
C ASN A 102 -3.51 3.28 39.44
N ASP A 103 -3.48 1.97 39.79
CA ASP A 103 -4.48 0.95 39.42
C ASP A 103 -5.79 1.02 40.21
N SER A 104 -6.05 2.07 40.97
CA SER A 104 -7.29 2.21 41.71
C SER A 104 -7.72 3.66 41.92
N PRO A 105 -9.02 3.93 42.20
CA PRO A 105 -9.49 5.28 42.45
C PRO A 105 -8.74 6.02 43.59
N GLU A 106 -8.26 5.31 44.60
CA GLU A 106 -7.52 5.88 45.73
C GLU A 106 -6.11 6.36 45.33
N LYS A 107 -5.57 5.74 44.29
CA LYS A 107 -4.24 6.04 43.75
C LYS A 107 -4.29 6.87 42.48
N ALA A 108 -5.48 7.22 42.01
CA ALA A 108 -5.69 7.92 40.74
C ALA A 108 -4.86 9.20 40.65
N GLN A 109 -4.17 9.36 39.52
CA GLN A 109 -3.40 10.59 39.25
C GLN A 109 -4.37 11.77 39.08
N PRO A 110 -4.25 12.83 39.91
CA PRO A 110 -5.09 14.02 39.73
C PRO A 110 -4.63 14.82 38.54
N ILE A 111 -5.55 15.17 37.64
CA ILE A 111 -5.27 15.98 36.45
C ILE A 111 -6.27 17.14 36.34
N PRO A 112 -5.87 18.29 35.78
CA PRO A 112 -6.80 19.35 35.41
C PRO A 112 -7.75 18.90 34.30
N MET A 113 -8.96 19.47 34.27
CA MET A 113 -9.87 19.34 33.14
C MET A 113 -9.22 19.95 31.88
N ASN A 114 -9.54 19.42 30.69
CA ASN A 114 -8.95 19.81 29.39
C ASN A 114 -7.45 19.54 29.31
N THR A 115 -7.08 18.30 29.63
CA THR A 115 -5.71 17.78 29.61
C THR A 115 -5.61 16.59 28.66
N THR A 116 -4.46 16.47 27.98
CA THR A 116 -4.05 15.25 27.28
C THR A 116 -3.07 14.50 28.17
N VAL A 117 -3.35 13.26 28.48
CA VAL A 117 -2.43 12.37 29.19
C VAL A 117 -1.69 11.50 28.18
N GLU A 118 -0.37 11.47 28.24
CA GLU A 118 0.46 10.46 27.56
C GLU A 118 0.75 9.35 28.57
N GLY A 119 0.26 8.15 28.30
CA GLY A 119 0.40 7.00 29.20
C GLY A 119 0.67 5.70 28.46
N SER A 120 0.79 4.63 29.23
CA SER A 120 1.03 3.29 28.67
C SER A 120 0.51 2.20 29.59
N ILE A 121 -0.23 1.26 29.07
CA ILE A 121 -0.60 0.03 29.75
C ILE A 121 0.57 -0.94 29.71
N PHE A 122 1.06 -1.35 30.88
CA PHE A 122 2.18 -2.29 30.98
C PHE A 122 1.74 -3.74 30.77
N PRO A 123 2.57 -4.57 30.14
CA PRO A 123 2.31 -5.98 30.01
C PRO A 123 2.37 -6.68 31.38
N SER A 124 1.22 -7.04 31.94
CA SER A 124 1.12 -7.67 33.27
C SER A 124 0.21 -8.90 33.25
N PRO A 125 0.51 -9.93 34.10
CA PRO A 125 -0.45 -11.00 34.39
C PRO A 125 -1.69 -10.54 35.16
N ALA A 126 -1.58 -9.48 35.97
CA ALA A 126 -2.70 -8.73 36.50
C ALA A 126 -3.01 -7.63 35.49
N ALA A 127 -4.24 -7.51 35.04
CA ALA A 127 -4.64 -6.47 34.12
C ALA A 127 -4.21 -5.09 34.71
N ASP A 128 -3.33 -4.41 34.00
CA ASP A 128 -2.90 -3.05 34.31
C ASP A 128 -4.05 -2.09 33.97
N LYS A 129 -4.29 -1.10 34.84
CA LYS A 129 -5.37 -0.12 34.67
C LYS A 129 -4.92 1.23 35.18
N ASP A 130 -5.09 2.24 34.38
CA ASP A 130 -4.71 3.61 34.73
C ASP A 130 -5.90 4.42 35.22
N PHE A 131 -5.82 4.97 36.42
CA PHE A 131 -6.86 5.83 36.98
C PHE A 131 -6.42 7.28 37.02
N TYR A 132 -7.28 8.15 36.46
CA TYR A 132 -7.13 9.61 36.51
C TYR A 132 -8.31 10.22 37.26
N ARG A 133 -8.03 11.22 38.12
CA ARG A 133 -9.06 11.95 38.84
C ARG A 133 -9.24 13.34 38.32
N VAL A 134 -10.48 13.71 37.99
CA VAL A 134 -10.88 15.05 37.58
C VAL A 134 -11.98 15.59 38.51
N GLU A 135 -12.02 16.91 38.70
CA GLU A 135 -13.10 17.60 39.43
C GLU A 135 -14.07 18.23 38.44
N ALA A 136 -15.35 18.02 38.64
CA ALA A 136 -16.41 18.60 37.83
C ALA A 136 -17.56 19.18 38.67
N VAL A 137 -18.22 20.21 38.14
CA VAL A 137 -19.45 20.75 38.76
C VAL A 137 -20.67 20.10 38.09
N LYS A 138 -21.77 20.00 38.86
CA LYS A 138 -23.04 19.48 38.35
C LYS A 138 -23.43 20.20 37.06
N GLY A 139 -23.76 19.43 36.02
CA GLY A 139 -24.12 19.92 34.69
C GLY A 139 -22.93 20.15 33.74
N GLN A 140 -21.72 20.08 34.23
CA GLN A 140 -20.52 20.14 33.41
C GLN A 140 -20.36 18.85 32.60
N ARG A 141 -19.89 18.93 31.35
CA ARG A 141 -19.56 17.76 30.55
C ARG A 141 -18.23 17.17 31.05
N ILE A 142 -18.16 15.84 31.02
CA ILE A 142 -16.91 15.08 31.13
C ILE A 142 -16.83 14.20 29.90
N SER A 143 -15.90 14.49 29.03
CA SER A 143 -15.62 13.71 27.81
C SER A 143 -14.21 13.13 27.90
N VAL A 144 -14.09 11.88 27.52
CA VAL A 144 -12.80 11.18 27.42
C VAL A 144 -12.71 10.59 26.02
N GLU A 145 -11.66 10.89 25.30
CA GLU A 145 -11.33 10.30 24.01
C GLU A 145 -9.92 9.72 24.08
N VAL A 146 -9.77 8.43 23.77
CA VAL A 146 -8.48 7.74 23.82
C VAL A 146 -7.98 7.52 22.39
N GLU A 147 -6.72 7.81 22.16
CA GLU A 147 -5.95 7.45 20.98
C GLU A 147 -4.99 6.34 21.39
N ALA A 148 -5.16 5.13 20.90
CA ALA A 148 -4.32 3.97 21.20
C ALA A 148 -4.01 3.19 19.91
N ALA A 149 -4.98 2.50 19.33
CA ALA A 149 -4.81 1.81 18.04
C ALA A 149 -4.42 2.80 16.93
N ARG A 150 -5.00 4.01 16.92
CA ARG A 150 -4.67 5.08 15.98
C ARG A 150 -3.23 5.59 16.09
N LEU A 151 -2.58 5.49 17.25
CA LEU A 151 -1.18 5.90 17.40
C LEU A 151 -0.24 5.06 16.53
N GLY A 152 -0.62 3.83 16.21
CA GLY A 152 0.16 2.90 15.43
C GLY A 152 1.47 2.49 16.10
N THR A 153 1.88 1.27 15.92
CA THR A 153 3.25 0.84 16.19
C THR A 153 3.72 0.07 14.97
N LEU A 154 4.64 0.62 14.22
CA LEU A 154 5.25 -0.09 13.10
C LEU A 154 6.04 -1.26 13.71
N HIS A 155 5.89 -2.46 13.16
CA HIS A 155 6.67 -3.66 13.52
C HIS A 155 6.30 -4.44 14.79
N THR A 156 5.27 -4.07 15.51
CA THR A 156 4.77 -4.91 16.60
C THR A 156 3.33 -5.32 16.30
N TYR A 157 3.04 -6.61 16.39
CA TYR A 157 1.68 -7.08 16.58
C TYR A 157 1.29 -6.66 18.01
N GLY A 158 0.80 -5.45 18.15
CA GLY A 158 0.42 -4.89 19.43
C GLY A 158 -1.07 -4.67 19.41
N GLU A 159 -1.76 -5.36 20.25
CA GLU A 159 -3.18 -5.14 20.46
C GLU A 159 -3.34 -4.00 21.45
N ASN A 160 -3.39 -2.78 20.93
CA ASN A 160 -3.75 -1.59 21.69
C ASN A 160 -5.28 -1.42 21.62
N ASP A 161 -5.98 -2.41 22.13
CA ASP A 161 -7.45 -2.44 22.22
C ASP A 161 -7.84 -2.00 23.61
N LEU A 162 -8.02 -0.70 23.78
CA LEU A 162 -8.28 -0.10 25.10
C LEU A 162 -9.76 0.19 25.32
N GLU A 163 -10.17 0.07 26.55
CA GLU A 163 -11.48 0.49 27.03
C GLU A 163 -11.38 1.69 27.97
N VAL A 164 -12.44 2.48 28.04
CA VAL A 164 -12.54 3.63 28.96
C VAL A 164 -13.82 3.59 29.79
N THR A 165 -13.69 3.81 31.10
CA THR A 165 -14.80 3.89 32.03
C THR A 165 -14.76 5.19 32.81
N ILE A 166 -15.90 5.85 32.98
CA ILE A 166 -16.09 6.95 33.95
C ILE A 166 -16.80 6.43 35.18
N LEU A 167 -16.17 6.61 36.35
CA LEU A 167 -16.71 6.27 37.64
C LEU A 167 -17.04 7.53 38.45
N ASP A 168 -18.01 7.42 39.36
CA ASP A 168 -18.28 8.46 40.34
C ASP A 168 -17.36 8.38 41.57
N SER A 169 -17.51 9.31 42.50
CA SER A 169 -16.75 9.35 43.76
C SER A 169 -16.95 8.14 44.68
N ALA A 170 -17.98 7.33 44.46
CA ALA A 170 -18.25 6.08 45.17
C ALA A 170 -17.73 4.84 44.40
N GLY A 171 -17.05 5.03 43.25
CA GLY A 171 -16.57 3.95 42.41
C GLY A 171 -17.66 3.29 41.55
N LYS A 172 -18.81 3.91 41.42
CA LYS A 172 -19.89 3.40 40.55
C LYS A 172 -19.66 3.82 39.13
N GLN A 173 -19.71 2.86 38.20
CA GLN A 173 -19.66 3.12 36.77
C GLN A 173 -20.85 3.97 36.30
N ILE A 174 -20.55 5.07 35.62
CA ILE A 174 -21.55 5.97 35.00
C ILE A 174 -21.61 5.75 33.50
N ALA A 175 -20.46 5.56 32.87
CA ALA A 175 -20.35 5.32 31.42
C ALA A 175 -19.13 4.44 31.10
N HIS A 176 -19.23 3.72 29.99
CA HIS A 176 -18.17 2.83 29.50
C HIS A 176 -18.24 2.70 27.98
N ASN A 177 -17.10 2.55 27.35
CA ASN A 177 -16.98 2.26 25.93
C ASN A 177 -15.64 1.56 25.65
N ASP A 178 -15.61 0.60 24.73
CA ASP A 178 -14.40 -0.02 24.22
C ASP A 178 -14.19 0.29 22.73
N ASP A 179 -15.20 0.15 21.90
CA ASP A 179 -15.16 0.41 20.46
C ASP A 179 -16.08 1.56 20.05
N ASN A 180 -15.69 2.29 18.99
CA ASN A 180 -16.54 3.34 18.46
C ASN A 180 -16.46 3.44 16.93
N PRO A 181 -17.58 3.55 16.20
CA PRO A 181 -17.58 3.68 14.73
C PRO A 181 -16.76 4.85 14.17
N LEU A 182 -16.58 5.93 14.95
CA LEU A 182 -15.73 7.05 14.54
C LEU A 182 -14.25 6.67 14.44
N PHE A 183 -13.77 5.81 15.33
CA PHE A 183 -12.35 5.51 15.54
C PHE A 183 -11.99 4.03 15.46
N VAL A 184 -12.96 3.19 15.14
CA VAL A 184 -12.85 1.72 15.05
C VAL A 184 -12.59 1.10 16.42
N GLN A 185 -11.33 0.95 16.85
CA GLN A 185 -10.94 0.32 18.12
C GLN A 185 -10.71 1.32 19.25
N ASP A 186 -10.56 2.61 18.98
CA ASP A 186 -10.28 3.59 20.03
C ASP A 186 -11.58 4.07 20.68
N PRO A 187 -11.69 4.01 22.02
CA PRO A 187 -12.92 4.35 22.71
C PRO A 187 -13.08 5.86 22.93
N PHE A 188 -14.33 6.29 23.03
CA PHE A 188 -14.65 7.54 23.67
C PHE A 188 -15.95 7.45 24.49
N VAL A 189 -16.03 8.25 25.54
CA VAL A 189 -17.22 8.36 26.39
C VAL A 189 -17.45 9.82 26.77
N SER A 190 -18.71 10.23 26.82
CA SER A 190 -19.09 11.58 27.26
C SER A 190 -20.34 11.53 28.14
N ILE A 191 -20.32 12.26 29.24
CA ILE A 191 -21.44 12.40 30.19
C ILE A 191 -21.70 13.86 30.56
N VAL A 192 -22.85 14.13 31.11
CA VAL A 192 -23.12 15.35 31.89
C VAL A 192 -23.06 15.00 33.36
N ALA A 193 -22.17 15.63 34.11
CA ALA A 193 -21.92 15.35 35.52
C ALA A 193 -23.23 15.50 36.34
N PRO A 194 -23.74 14.44 36.96
CA PRO A 194 -24.99 14.49 37.71
C PRO A 194 -24.88 15.27 39.04
N TYR A 195 -23.69 15.42 39.58
CA TYR A 195 -23.37 16.18 40.80
C TYR A 195 -21.97 16.80 40.75
N SER A 196 -21.68 17.74 41.66
CA SER A 196 -20.34 18.32 41.77
C SER A 196 -19.45 17.44 42.64
N GLY A 197 -18.17 17.26 42.23
CA GLY A 197 -17.18 16.47 42.97
C GLY A 197 -16.20 15.77 42.06
N SER A 198 -15.50 14.81 42.64
CA SER A 198 -14.48 14.02 41.93
C SER A 198 -15.12 12.93 41.07
N TYR A 199 -14.57 12.73 39.89
CA TYR A 199 -14.82 11.64 38.96
C TYR A 199 -13.52 10.94 38.62
N TYR A 200 -13.61 9.64 38.38
CA TYR A 200 -12.44 8.84 37.98
C TYR A 200 -12.61 8.36 36.56
N VAL A 201 -11.54 8.45 35.80
CA VAL A 201 -11.41 7.88 34.45
C VAL A 201 -10.49 6.68 34.58
N GLU A 202 -11.03 5.50 34.28
CA GLU A 202 -10.28 4.26 34.21
C GLU A 202 -10.02 3.94 32.75
N ILE A 203 -8.75 3.66 32.40
CA ILE A 203 -8.30 3.20 31.09
C ILE A 203 -7.67 1.83 31.30
N GLY A 204 -8.05 0.86 30.50
CA GLY A 204 -7.55 -0.51 30.59
C GLY A 204 -7.57 -1.20 29.24
N GLN A 205 -7.05 -2.42 29.20
CA GLN A 205 -7.04 -3.27 28.02
C GLN A 205 -8.37 -4.02 27.93
N SER A 206 -9.06 -3.93 26.78
CA SER A 206 -10.33 -4.63 26.52
C SER A 206 -10.16 -6.15 26.41
N ILE A 207 -9.04 -6.61 25.86
CA ILE A 207 -8.76 -8.04 25.64
C ILE A 207 -7.62 -8.57 26.47
N TYR A 208 -7.71 -9.86 26.84
CA TYR A 208 -6.74 -10.59 27.69
C TYR A 208 -5.40 -10.91 26.99
N TYR A 209 -5.05 -10.25 25.91
CA TYR A 209 -3.77 -10.46 25.29
C TYR A 209 -2.69 -9.62 25.98
N LYS A 210 -1.45 -10.11 26.01
CA LYS A 210 -0.32 -9.42 26.64
C LYS A 210 0.45 -8.65 25.56
N PRO A 211 0.13 -7.39 25.26
CA PRO A 211 0.97 -6.57 24.39
C PRO A 211 2.34 -6.36 25.05
N ASN A 212 3.34 -6.02 24.27
CA ASN A 212 4.63 -5.67 24.84
C ASN A 212 4.51 -4.40 25.67
N GLN A 213 3.87 -3.37 25.16
CA GLN A 213 3.50 -2.13 25.84
C GLN A 213 2.50 -1.38 24.97
N ALA A 214 1.35 -0.98 25.52
CA ALA A 214 0.32 -0.23 24.82
C ALA A 214 0.39 1.24 25.20
N TRP A 215 0.98 2.09 24.35
CA TRP A 215 0.94 3.53 24.54
C TRP A 215 -0.41 4.10 24.15
N TYR A 216 -0.84 5.13 24.89
CA TYR A 216 -2.04 5.86 24.56
C TYR A 216 -1.90 7.36 24.83
N ARG A 217 -2.81 8.13 24.24
CA ARG A 217 -3.08 9.53 24.55
C ARG A 217 -4.54 9.65 24.92
N ALA A 218 -4.81 10.03 26.16
CA ALA A 218 -6.17 10.22 26.64
C ALA A 218 -6.47 11.71 26.78
N HIS A 219 -7.47 12.19 26.06
CA HIS A 219 -7.96 13.55 26.14
C HIS A 219 -9.13 13.58 27.10
N ILE A 220 -8.96 14.23 28.28
CA ILE A 220 -9.96 14.30 29.32
C ILE A 220 -10.38 15.75 29.50
N GLY A 221 -11.64 16.06 29.24
CA GLY A 221 -12.08 17.45 29.22
C GLY A 221 -13.59 17.66 29.19
N ASP A 222 -14.02 18.91 29.03
CA ASP A 222 -15.43 19.28 28.92
C ASP A 222 -15.87 19.58 27.46
N PHE A 223 -15.12 18.99 26.50
CA PHE A 223 -15.34 19.20 25.07
C PHE A 223 -16.59 18.48 24.54
N TYR A 224 -17.12 18.98 23.45
CA TYR A 224 -18.21 18.34 22.71
C TYR A 224 -17.71 17.12 21.95
N ARG A 225 -18.40 15.96 22.09
CA ARG A 225 -18.07 14.75 21.34
C ARG A 225 -19.31 14.14 20.69
N PRO A 226 -19.82 14.69 19.58
CA PRO A 226 -20.95 14.11 18.88
C PRO A 226 -20.56 12.84 18.14
N THR A 227 -21.52 11.93 17.95
CA THR A 227 -21.37 10.68 17.20
C THR A 227 -21.56 10.90 15.69
N ALA A 228 -22.53 11.75 15.28
CA ALA A 228 -22.82 11.99 13.88
C ALA A 228 -23.29 13.43 13.61
N ILE A 229 -23.29 13.81 12.33
CA ILE A 229 -23.72 15.10 11.82
C ILE A 229 -24.64 14.89 10.62
N PHE A 230 -25.84 15.48 10.64
CA PHE A 230 -26.78 15.44 9.52
C PHE A 230 -27.13 16.84 9.01
N PRO A 231 -27.03 17.12 7.67
CA PRO A 231 -26.50 16.24 6.63
C PRO A 231 -25.00 15.99 6.77
N ALA A 232 -24.53 14.84 6.29
CA ALA A 232 -23.13 14.43 6.38
C ALA A 232 -22.17 15.24 5.49
N GLY A 233 -22.62 16.37 5.01
CA GLY A 233 -21.86 17.29 4.17
C GLY A 233 -22.73 18.19 3.31
N GLY A 234 -22.10 18.85 2.32
CA GLY A 234 -22.84 19.77 1.46
C GLY A 234 -22.03 20.30 0.27
N GLN A 235 -22.64 21.28 -0.42
CA GLN A 235 -22.02 21.89 -1.59
C GLN A 235 -20.85 22.80 -1.20
N ALA A 236 -19.77 22.71 -1.94
CA ALA A 236 -18.56 23.51 -1.75
C ALA A 236 -18.88 25.02 -1.71
N GLY A 237 -18.31 25.73 -0.72
CA GLY A 237 -18.51 27.15 -0.52
C GLY A 237 -19.88 27.55 0.02
N SER A 238 -20.75 26.59 0.36
CA SER A 238 -22.08 26.87 0.92
C SER A 238 -22.08 26.78 2.46
N ALA A 239 -23.23 27.07 3.06
CA ALA A 239 -23.50 26.78 4.46
C ALA A 239 -24.60 25.72 4.58
N ILE A 240 -24.49 24.87 5.57
CA ILE A 240 -25.52 23.90 5.96
C ILE A 240 -26.02 24.17 7.37
N ASP A 241 -27.31 23.99 7.62
CA ASP A 241 -27.86 23.92 8.96
C ASP A 241 -27.85 22.44 9.38
N ALA A 242 -26.87 22.07 10.23
CA ALA A 242 -26.57 20.70 10.55
C ALA A 242 -27.12 20.33 11.95
N ARG A 243 -27.81 19.19 12.04
CA ARG A 243 -28.15 18.55 13.31
C ARG A 243 -26.91 17.79 13.80
N ILE A 244 -26.47 18.14 14.99
CA ILE A 244 -25.35 17.52 15.70
C ILE A 244 -25.92 16.50 16.67
N VAL A 245 -25.57 15.24 16.50
CA VAL A 245 -26.22 14.09 17.16
C VAL A 245 -25.27 13.40 18.13
N GLY A 246 -25.82 12.88 19.24
CA GLY A 246 -25.13 11.98 20.19
C GLY A 246 -24.37 12.70 21.30
N ASP A 247 -24.48 14.01 21.45
CA ASP A 247 -23.95 14.70 22.63
C ASP A 247 -24.83 14.40 23.87
N PRO A 248 -24.24 14.07 25.06
CA PRO A 248 -25.01 13.74 26.25
C PRO A 248 -25.85 14.90 26.80
N ALA A 249 -25.58 16.14 26.40
CA ALA A 249 -26.41 17.31 26.70
C ALA A 249 -27.61 17.47 25.75
N GLY A 250 -27.73 16.59 24.75
CA GLY A 250 -28.79 16.56 23.75
C GLY A 250 -28.34 17.08 22.39
N ASP A 251 -29.14 16.73 21.38
CA ASP A 251 -28.92 17.18 20.00
C ASP A 251 -29.08 18.69 19.87
N ARG A 252 -28.33 19.28 18.94
CA ARG A 252 -28.42 20.69 18.61
C ARG A 252 -28.33 20.93 17.12
N THR A 253 -28.80 22.08 16.65
CA THR A 253 -28.61 22.52 15.28
C THR A 253 -27.53 23.61 15.25
N GLU A 254 -26.60 23.48 14.29
CA GLU A 254 -25.49 24.42 14.11
C GLU A 254 -25.33 24.76 12.64
N ARG A 255 -25.04 26.05 12.34
CA ARG A 255 -24.75 26.48 10.98
C ARG A 255 -23.27 26.29 10.67
N ILE A 256 -22.95 25.40 9.73
CA ILE A 256 -21.59 25.05 9.33
C ILE A 256 -21.27 25.69 7.98
N LEU A 257 -20.18 26.46 7.91
CA LEU A 257 -19.64 26.99 6.67
C LEU A 257 -18.69 25.95 6.05
N LEU A 258 -18.98 25.54 4.84
CA LEU A 258 -18.18 24.54 4.13
C LEU A 258 -17.09 25.22 3.30
N PRO A 259 -15.89 24.63 3.18
CA PRO A 259 -14.82 25.13 2.34
C PRO A 259 -15.23 25.13 0.86
N SER A 260 -14.55 25.98 0.06
CA SER A 260 -14.73 26.02 -1.40
C SER A 260 -14.09 24.83 -2.12
N GLN A 261 -13.18 24.13 -1.47
CA GLN A 261 -12.51 22.94 -2.00
C GLN A 261 -13.33 21.70 -1.68
N ALA A 262 -13.60 20.86 -2.68
CA ALA A 262 -14.23 19.55 -2.50
C ALA A 262 -13.26 18.56 -1.84
N GLY A 263 -13.79 17.64 -1.04
CA GLY A 263 -13.04 16.62 -0.32
C GLY A 263 -13.66 16.32 1.05
N ASN A 264 -12.96 15.54 1.84
CA ASN A 264 -13.31 15.32 3.24
C ASN A 264 -12.89 16.57 4.04
N PHE A 265 -13.78 17.04 4.86
CA PHE A 265 -13.60 18.26 5.66
C PHE A 265 -13.65 17.91 7.15
N PRO A 266 -12.53 18.05 7.88
CA PRO A 266 -12.50 17.85 9.32
C PRO A 266 -13.20 19.01 10.02
N TRP A 267 -14.38 18.75 10.57
CA TRP A 267 -15.13 19.73 11.32
C TRP A 267 -15.06 19.44 12.82
N PHE A 268 -14.67 20.43 13.60
CA PHE A 268 -14.55 20.34 15.05
C PHE A 268 -15.79 20.94 15.71
N ALA A 269 -16.54 20.11 16.45
CA ALA A 269 -17.70 20.54 17.20
C ALA A 269 -17.33 21.50 18.33
N GLY A 270 -18.20 22.46 18.64
CA GLY A 270 -18.07 23.32 19.81
C GLY A 270 -17.44 24.69 19.56
N ASP A 271 -17.43 25.48 20.61
CA ASP A 271 -16.91 26.83 20.63
C ASP A 271 -15.47 26.92 21.17
N ARG A 272 -14.97 28.13 21.39
CA ARG A 272 -13.59 28.45 21.75
C ARG A 272 -13.05 27.83 23.05
N GLY A 273 -13.73 27.00 23.74
CA GLY A 273 -13.22 26.36 24.98
C GLY A 273 -13.42 24.86 24.98
N HIS A 274 -14.36 24.38 24.19
CA HIS A 274 -14.90 23.04 24.28
C HIS A 274 -14.73 22.24 22.99
N THR A 275 -13.73 22.61 22.14
CA THR A 275 -13.42 21.91 20.88
C THR A 275 -12.83 20.55 21.18
N PRO A 276 -13.33 19.47 20.55
CA PRO A 276 -12.79 18.11 20.73
C PRO A 276 -11.36 17.98 20.20
N PRO A 277 -10.62 16.96 20.64
CA PRO A 277 -9.29 16.66 20.11
C PRO A 277 -9.32 16.20 18.64
N SER A 278 -10.35 15.41 18.27
CA SER A 278 -10.53 14.88 16.91
C SER A 278 -11.79 15.44 16.25
N PRO A 279 -11.79 15.59 14.91
CA PRO A 279 -12.96 16.09 14.17
C PRO A 279 -14.03 15.03 13.96
N ASN A 280 -15.23 15.47 13.61
CA ASN A 280 -16.16 14.70 12.81
C ASN A 280 -15.91 15.01 11.34
N MET A 281 -15.91 14.00 10.49
CA MET A 281 -15.66 14.20 9.07
C MET A 281 -16.95 14.54 8.33
N LEU A 282 -16.91 15.60 7.50
CA LEU A 282 -17.97 15.98 6.58
C LEU A 282 -17.49 15.81 5.14
N ARG A 283 -18.38 15.46 4.23
CA ARG A 283 -18.10 15.40 2.81
C ARG A 283 -18.51 16.68 2.10
N VAL A 284 -17.56 17.33 1.45
CA VAL A 284 -17.79 18.53 0.61
C VAL A 284 -17.66 18.14 -0.85
N SER A 285 -18.67 18.48 -1.67
CA SER A 285 -18.65 18.20 -3.11
C SER A 285 -19.26 19.39 -3.90
N PRO A 286 -19.04 19.48 -5.20
CA PRO A 286 -19.65 20.53 -6.02
C PRO A 286 -21.17 20.36 -6.21
N TYR A 287 -21.77 19.28 -5.69
CA TYR A 287 -23.14 18.88 -5.97
C TYR A 287 -24.13 19.41 -4.93
N PRO A 288 -25.35 19.79 -5.36
CA PRO A 288 -26.40 20.22 -4.44
C PRO A 288 -26.91 19.05 -3.59
N ASN A 289 -27.27 19.33 -2.34
CA ASN A 289 -27.86 18.34 -1.44
C ASN A 289 -29.33 18.06 -1.83
N VAL A 290 -29.68 16.78 -1.80
CA VAL A 290 -31.06 16.27 -1.75
C VAL A 290 -31.24 15.62 -0.40
N LEU A 291 -32.05 16.21 0.47
CA LEU A 291 -32.29 15.72 1.82
C LEU A 291 -33.53 14.83 1.85
N ARG A 292 -33.39 13.64 2.41
CA ARG A 292 -34.51 12.75 2.70
C ARG A 292 -35.42 13.36 3.76
N LYS A 293 -36.72 13.45 3.50
CA LYS A 293 -37.69 13.91 4.48
C LYS A 293 -38.38 12.74 5.15
N PRO A 294 -38.60 12.78 6.47
CA PRO A 294 -39.33 11.72 7.15
C PRO A 294 -40.72 11.49 6.53
N GLY A 295 -41.05 10.20 6.29
CA GLY A 295 -42.34 9.80 5.73
C GLY A 295 -42.53 10.00 4.22
N GLU A 296 -41.54 10.50 3.51
CA GLU A 296 -41.56 10.59 2.04
C GLU A 296 -41.28 9.19 1.43
N ALA A 297 -42.18 8.64 0.62
CA ALA A 297 -41.99 7.30 0.09
C ALA A 297 -40.85 7.24 -0.96
N VAL A 298 -40.80 8.21 -1.87
CA VAL A 298 -39.75 8.35 -2.90
C VAL A 298 -39.43 9.82 -3.06
N ALA A 299 -38.21 10.22 -2.76
CA ALA A 299 -37.76 11.60 -2.95
C ALA A 299 -37.40 11.87 -4.43
N ALA A 300 -37.66 13.07 -4.92
CA ALA A 300 -37.26 13.45 -6.25
C ALA A 300 -35.87 14.07 -6.28
N ILE A 301 -35.00 13.62 -7.19
CA ILE A 301 -33.76 14.28 -7.55
C ILE A 301 -34.04 15.24 -8.70
N PRO A 302 -33.98 16.58 -8.49
CA PRO A 302 -34.34 17.54 -9.53
C PRO A 302 -33.46 17.47 -10.77
N SER A 303 -32.18 17.23 -10.59
CA SER A 303 -31.16 17.07 -11.65
C SER A 303 -29.94 16.34 -11.15
N LEU A 304 -29.24 15.64 -12.03
CA LEU A 304 -27.90 15.12 -11.78
C LEU A 304 -26.82 16.08 -12.33
N PRO A 305 -25.64 16.18 -11.71
CA PRO A 305 -25.19 15.46 -10.51
C PRO A 305 -25.86 15.97 -9.22
N ALA A 306 -25.91 15.12 -8.20
CA ALA A 306 -26.54 15.43 -6.92
C ALA A 306 -25.89 14.64 -5.76
N ALA A 307 -26.14 15.10 -4.52
CA ALA A 307 -25.70 14.41 -3.31
C ALA A 307 -26.92 14.14 -2.39
N LEU A 308 -27.23 12.86 -2.21
CA LEU A 308 -28.34 12.38 -1.39
C LEU A 308 -27.88 12.31 0.07
N ASN A 309 -28.74 12.70 1.01
CA ASN A 309 -28.46 12.57 2.44
C ASN A 309 -29.71 12.07 3.16
N GLY A 310 -29.51 11.08 4.06
CA GLY A 310 -30.57 10.50 4.87
C GLY A 310 -30.06 9.95 6.18
N ILE A 311 -31.01 9.45 6.98
CA ILE A 311 -30.77 8.77 8.26
C ILE A 311 -31.64 7.51 8.24
N PHE A 312 -31.06 6.36 8.60
CA PHE A 312 -31.82 5.15 8.84
C PHE A 312 -32.34 5.13 10.28
N GLU A 313 -33.56 5.63 10.48
CA GLU A 313 -34.19 5.78 11.81
C GLU A 313 -35.05 4.57 12.20
N ALA A 314 -35.28 3.62 11.30
CA ALA A 314 -36.14 2.47 11.52
C ALA A 314 -35.53 1.17 10.96
N PRO A 315 -35.88 0.00 11.52
CA PRO A 315 -35.39 -1.29 11.03
C PRO A 315 -35.88 -1.54 9.59
N ALA A 316 -34.99 -2.10 8.75
CA ALA A 316 -35.25 -2.42 7.35
C ALA A 316 -35.75 -1.22 6.51
N GLN A 317 -35.34 0.00 6.88
CA GLN A 317 -35.66 1.21 6.10
C GLN A 317 -34.93 1.18 4.78
N SER A 318 -35.67 1.48 3.70
CA SER A 318 -35.12 1.72 2.36
C SER A 318 -35.47 3.13 1.92
N ASP A 319 -34.45 3.94 1.66
CA ASP A 319 -34.63 5.32 1.19
C ASP A 319 -34.54 5.36 -0.32
N GLU A 320 -35.66 5.64 -0.97
CA GLU A 320 -35.76 5.68 -2.44
C GLU A 320 -35.72 7.10 -2.98
N TYR A 321 -34.98 7.29 -4.11
CA TYR A 321 -34.85 8.56 -4.82
C TYR A 321 -35.06 8.36 -6.31
N ARG A 322 -35.92 9.18 -6.93
CA ARG A 322 -36.25 9.12 -8.35
C ARG A 322 -35.47 10.15 -9.14
N PHE A 323 -34.90 9.73 -10.26
CA PHE A 323 -34.19 10.60 -11.21
C PHE A 323 -34.47 10.21 -12.64
N ARG A 324 -34.22 11.15 -13.58
CA ARG A 324 -34.29 10.91 -15.02
C ARG A 324 -32.90 10.82 -15.61
N ALA A 325 -32.70 9.88 -16.53
CA ALA A 325 -31.42 9.68 -17.22
C ALA A 325 -31.61 9.24 -18.67
N HIS A 326 -30.58 9.45 -19.51
CA HIS A 326 -30.61 9.15 -20.95
C HIS A 326 -29.71 7.95 -21.27
N LYS A 327 -30.15 7.18 -22.29
CA LYS A 327 -29.41 6.01 -22.77
C LYS A 327 -27.95 6.35 -23.08
N GLY A 328 -27.03 5.55 -22.52
CA GLY A 328 -25.60 5.66 -22.75
C GLY A 328 -24.88 6.55 -21.73
N GLU A 329 -25.59 7.32 -20.90
CA GLU A 329 -24.98 7.99 -19.76
C GLU A 329 -24.39 6.96 -18.79
N ALA A 330 -23.30 7.35 -18.13
CA ALA A 330 -22.67 6.57 -17.07
C ALA A 330 -22.55 7.42 -15.82
N TRP A 331 -23.18 6.98 -14.75
CA TRP A 331 -23.22 7.68 -13.46
C TRP A 331 -22.47 6.88 -12.39
N LYS A 332 -21.42 7.47 -11.82
CA LYS A 332 -20.77 6.93 -10.64
C LYS A 332 -21.61 7.30 -9.41
N ILE A 333 -21.92 6.30 -8.60
CA ILE A 333 -22.61 6.43 -7.32
C ILE A 333 -21.63 5.99 -6.25
N GLN A 334 -21.35 6.88 -5.31
CA GLN A 334 -20.46 6.61 -4.18
C GLN A 334 -21.13 6.99 -2.88
N VAL A 335 -21.19 6.04 -1.96
CA VAL A 335 -21.70 6.29 -0.60
C VAL A 335 -20.56 6.70 0.31
N TYR A 336 -20.87 7.51 1.30
CA TYR A 336 -20.03 7.94 2.40
C TYR A 336 -20.82 7.78 3.70
N ALA A 337 -20.49 6.77 4.47
CA ALA A 337 -21.08 6.48 5.77
C ALA A 337 -19.98 6.01 6.75
N ARG A 338 -19.43 4.80 6.56
CA ARG A 338 -18.30 4.29 7.37
C ARG A 338 -17.06 5.18 7.26
N THR A 339 -16.78 5.69 6.09
CA THR A 339 -15.65 6.62 5.87
C THR A 339 -15.79 7.93 6.65
N LEU A 340 -17.01 8.32 7.02
CA LEU A 340 -17.29 9.48 7.86
C LEU A 340 -17.41 9.12 9.36
N GLY A 341 -17.27 7.84 9.71
CA GLY A 341 -17.38 7.34 11.09
C GLY A 341 -18.80 7.03 11.55
N ASN A 342 -19.77 6.91 10.65
CA ASN A 342 -21.14 6.54 10.99
C ASN A 342 -21.30 5.00 11.04
N PRO A 343 -22.18 4.46 11.92
CA PRO A 343 -22.35 3.01 12.13
C PRO A 343 -23.17 2.30 11.02
N VAL A 344 -23.19 2.82 9.81
CA VAL A 344 -23.99 2.31 8.68
C VAL A 344 -23.14 1.35 7.82
N ASP A 345 -23.73 0.26 7.37
CA ASP A 345 -23.19 -0.66 6.35
C ASP A 345 -24.08 -0.55 5.10
N PRO A 346 -23.79 0.43 4.21
CA PRO A 346 -24.75 0.84 3.20
C PRO A 346 -24.77 -0.09 2.01
N ARG A 347 -25.96 -0.38 1.49
CA ARG A 347 -26.22 -1.03 0.21
C ARG A 347 -26.93 -0.07 -0.72
N ILE A 348 -26.57 -0.08 -2.01
CA ILE A 348 -27.23 0.68 -3.06
C ILE A 348 -27.79 -0.25 -4.14
N TRP A 349 -28.95 0.08 -4.66
CA TRP A 349 -29.49 -0.55 -5.87
C TRP A 349 -30.13 0.48 -6.78
N VAL A 350 -30.21 0.16 -8.09
CA VAL A 350 -30.87 1.01 -9.10
C VAL A 350 -31.81 0.14 -9.91
N ARG A 351 -33.04 0.62 -10.14
CA ARG A 351 -34.06 0.00 -11.00
C ARG A 351 -34.72 1.02 -11.92
N ALA A 352 -35.33 0.57 -12.99
CA ALA A 352 -36.30 1.41 -13.75
C ALA A 352 -37.51 1.72 -12.85
N ALA A 353 -38.09 2.91 -12.99
CA ALA A 353 -39.17 3.35 -12.10
C ALA A 353 -40.45 2.47 -12.19
N ASP A 354 -40.66 1.83 -13.33
CA ASP A 354 -41.79 0.93 -13.63
C ASP A 354 -41.46 -0.56 -13.44
N SER A 355 -40.30 -0.90 -12.89
CA SER A 355 -39.82 -2.27 -12.67
C SER A 355 -39.38 -2.50 -11.24
N THR A 356 -39.49 -3.74 -10.79
CA THR A 356 -38.93 -4.20 -9.50
C THR A 356 -37.57 -4.86 -9.66
N LYS A 357 -37.08 -5.05 -10.89
CA LYS A 357 -35.80 -5.69 -11.17
C LYS A 357 -34.66 -4.69 -10.99
N HIS A 358 -33.69 -5.01 -10.14
CA HIS A 358 -32.47 -4.22 -10.00
C HIS A 358 -31.59 -4.35 -11.25
N LEU A 359 -31.15 -3.23 -11.75
CA LEU A 359 -30.18 -3.08 -12.85
C LEU A 359 -28.77 -2.92 -12.33
N LEU A 360 -28.63 -2.44 -11.11
CA LEU A 360 -27.41 -2.32 -10.33
C LEU A 360 -27.73 -2.74 -8.90
N ASP A 361 -26.79 -3.41 -8.25
CA ASP A 361 -26.86 -3.80 -6.83
C ASP A 361 -25.42 -3.90 -6.31
N ALA A 362 -25.09 -3.16 -5.25
CA ALA A 362 -23.76 -3.13 -4.64
C ALA A 362 -23.87 -2.80 -3.14
N ASP A 363 -23.17 -3.56 -2.33
CA ASP A 363 -23.06 -3.35 -0.87
C ASP A 363 -21.63 -3.01 -0.43
N ASP A 364 -20.64 -3.56 -1.08
CA ASP A 364 -19.24 -3.31 -0.81
C ASP A 364 -18.50 -2.78 -2.06
N SER A 365 -17.41 -2.09 -1.81
CA SER A 365 -16.44 -1.73 -2.84
C SER A 365 -15.24 -2.67 -2.81
N THR A 366 -14.71 -3.00 -3.97
CA THR A 366 -13.41 -3.66 -4.04
C THR A 366 -12.28 -2.67 -3.79
N VAL A 367 -11.11 -3.15 -3.37
CA VAL A 367 -9.91 -2.31 -3.24
C VAL A 367 -9.56 -1.63 -4.57
N ALA A 368 -9.79 -2.33 -5.69
CA ALA A 368 -9.61 -1.78 -7.03
C ALA A 368 -10.55 -0.59 -7.31
N ASP A 369 -11.79 -0.62 -6.81
CA ASP A 369 -12.73 0.49 -6.95
C ASP A 369 -12.27 1.74 -6.19
N LEU A 370 -11.50 1.55 -5.14
CA LEU A 370 -10.89 2.62 -4.36
C LEU A 370 -9.55 3.12 -4.94
N GLY A 371 -9.05 2.49 -6.01
CA GLY A 371 -7.76 2.81 -6.61
C GLY A 371 -6.57 2.31 -5.80
N GLU A 372 -6.79 1.32 -4.93
CA GLU A 372 -5.80 0.79 -4.00
C GLU A 372 -5.14 -0.50 -4.47
N VAL A 373 -3.95 -0.75 -3.94
CA VAL A 373 -3.13 -1.94 -4.22
C VAL A 373 -3.24 -2.99 -3.10
N PHE A 374 -3.92 -2.67 -2.00
CA PHE A 374 -4.04 -3.54 -0.82
C PHE A 374 -5.21 -4.52 -0.95
N ALA A 375 -5.12 -5.45 -1.87
CA ALA A 375 -6.19 -6.43 -2.14
C ALA A 375 -6.48 -7.39 -0.96
N GLU A 376 -5.65 -7.40 0.08
CA GLU A 376 -5.71 -8.38 1.17
C GLU A 376 -6.40 -7.86 2.44
N TRP A 377 -6.66 -6.55 2.53
CA TRP A 377 -7.16 -5.92 3.75
C TRP A 377 -8.59 -5.43 3.58
N ARG A 378 -9.44 -5.70 4.57
CA ARG A 378 -10.79 -5.12 4.63
C ARG A 378 -10.71 -3.74 5.27
N LEU A 379 -10.68 -2.71 4.44
CA LEU A 379 -10.72 -1.32 4.88
C LEU A 379 -12.16 -0.88 5.12
N LYS A 380 -12.37 0.06 6.07
CA LYS A 380 -13.72 0.63 6.30
C LYS A 380 -14.30 1.31 5.05
N GLU A 381 -13.46 1.83 4.16
CA GLU A 381 -13.86 2.41 2.88
C GLU A 381 -14.49 1.38 1.95
N GLN A 382 -14.20 0.10 2.12
CA GLN A 382 -14.80 -0.96 1.31
C GLN A 382 -16.26 -1.23 1.68
N LEU A 383 -16.65 -0.91 2.92
CA LEU A 383 -18.03 -1.00 3.37
C LEU A 383 -18.91 0.12 2.80
N ASP A 384 -18.33 1.16 2.21
CA ASP A 384 -19.05 2.21 1.50
C ASP A 384 -19.03 1.91 0.00
N PRO A 385 -20.18 1.50 -0.63
CA PRO A 385 -20.19 1.05 -2.00
C PRO A 385 -19.88 2.17 -3.00
N VAL A 386 -19.08 1.81 -4.02
CA VAL A 386 -18.86 2.59 -5.23
C VAL A 386 -19.29 1.77 -6.42
N ALA A 387 -20.23 2.28 -7.21
CA ALA A 387 -20.72 1.58 -8.39
C ALA A 387 -20.94 2.53 -9.57
N VAL A 388 -20.90 1.99 -10.79
CA VAL A 388 -21.17 2.76 -12.01
C VAL A 388 -22.42 2.23 -12.69
N PHE A 389 -23.47 3.03 -12.69
CA PHE A 389 -24.71 2.77 -13.40
C PHE A 389 -24.61 3.25 -14.84
N ARG A 390 -24.63 2.32 -15.79
CA ARG A 390 -24.71 2.61 -17.23
C ARG A 390 -26.14 2.55 -17.67
N VAL A 391 -26.70 3.68 -18.10
CA VAL A 391 -28.11 3.85 -18.43
C VAL A 391 -28.47 3.05 -19.70
N PRO A 392 -29.35 2.03 -19.62
CA PRO A 392 -29.66 1.18 -20.77
C PRO A 392 -30.67 1.79 -21.75
N ALA A 393 -31.55 2.69 -21.29
CA ALA A 393 -32.59 3.34 -22.08
C ALA A 393 -32.95 4.70 -21.49
N ASP A 394 -33.53 5.60 -22.25
CA ASP A 394 -34.13 6.84 -21.75
C ASP A 394 -35.29 6.53 -20.80
N GLY A 395 -35.30 7.18 -19.64
CA GLY A 395 -36.39 6.94 -18.69
C GLY A 395 -36.17 7.49 -17.30
N ASP A 396 -37.11 7.19 -16.42
CA ASP A 396 -37.05 7.44 -15.01
C ASP A 396 -36.51 6.22 -14.27
N TYR A 397 -35.61 6.44 -13.34
CA TYR A 397 -34.96 5.42 -12.51
C TYR A 397 -35.17 5.74 -11.05
N VAL A 398 -35.06 4.71 -10.22
CA VAL A 398 -35.06 4.82 -8.75
C VAL A 398 -33.76 4.23 -8.24
N ILE A 399 -33.06 4.99 -7.42
CA ILE A 399 -31.97 4.51 -6.59
C ILE A 399 -32.48 4.30 -5.16
N GLY A 400 -32.18 3.16 -4.58
CA GLY A 400 -32.46 2.83 -3.18
C GLY A 400 -31.19 2.73 -2.39
N LEU A 401 -31.26 3.16 -1.13
CA LEU A 401 -30.21 3.02 -0.12
C LEU A 401 -30.80 2.28 1.08
N GLU A 402 -30.05 1.31 1.60
CA GLU A 402 -30.41 0.44 2.72
C GLU A 402 -29.20 0.26 3.63
N ASP A 403 -29.43 -0.13 4.89
CA ASP A 403 -28.39 -0.49 5.86
C ASP A 403 -28.39 -2.00 6.07
N ASN A 404 -27.30 -2.67 5.69
CA ASN A 404 -27.11 -4.11 5.87
C ASN A 404 -26.71 -4.50 7.31
N SER A 405 -26.27 -3.55 8.13
CA SER A 405 -25.89 -3.84 9.52
C SER A 405 -27.06 -4.33 10.37
N GLY A 406 -28.30 -4.05 9.94
CA GLY A 406 -29.52 -4.33 10.66
C GLY A 406 -29.73 -3.44 11.89
N THR A 407 -28.87 -2.44 12.09
CA THR A 407 -28.98 -1.42 13.14
C THR A 407 -29.67 -0.17 12.60
N TYR A 408 -30.09 0.73 13.45
CA TYR A 408 -30.72 1.99 13.08
C TYR A 408 -30.64 2.99 14.25
N GLY A 409 -30.68 4.26 13.93
CA GLY A 409 -30.64 5.30 14.95
C GLY A 409 -30.38 6.70 14.38
N PRO A 410 -30.39 7.72 15.24
CA PRO A 410 -30.16 9.10 14.80
C PRO A 410 -28.74 9.34 14.28
N ASP A 411 -27.79 8.49 14.55
CA ASP A 411 -26.38 8.48 14.10
C ASP A 411 -26.14 7.63 12.84
N HIS A 412 -27.16 6.89 12.35
CA HIS A 412 -27.08 6.11 11.12
C HIS A 412 -27.23 7.01 9.89
N VAL A 413 -26.33 7.97 9.78
CA VAL A 413 -26.32 9.01 8.73
C VAL A 413 -25.53 8.51 7.52
N TYR A 414 -26.08 8.73 6.32
CA TYR A 414 -25.38 8.48 5.06
C TYR A 414 -25.41 9.68 4.12
N ARG A 415 -24.45 9.70 3.21
CA ARG A 415 -24.40 10.56 2.04
C ARG A 415 -24.07 9.72 0.81
N ALA A 416 -24.81 9.90 -0.30
CA ALA A 416 -24.49 9.28 -1.57
C ALA A 416 -24.33 10.34 -2.67
N GLU A 417 -23.20 10.37 -3.34
CA GLU A 417 -22.90 11.29 -4.43
C GLU A 417 -23.09 10.59 -5.77
N ILE A 418 -23.87 11.21 -6.66
CA ILE A 418 -24.11 10.75 -8.02
C ILE A 418 -23.47 11.75 -8.98
N GLU A 419 -22.45 11.34 -9.70
CA GLU A 419 -21.70 12.15 -10.65
C GLU A 419 -21.48 11.43 -11.97
N ALA A 420 -21.23 12.17 -13.05
CA ALA A 420 -20.83 11.55 -14.31
C ALA A 420 -19.52 10.75 -14.12
N ALA A 421 -19.53 9.50 -14.57
CA ALA A 421 -18.34 8.68 -14.52
C ALA A 421 -17.23 9.27 -15.39
N LYS A 422 -16.02 9.31 -14.86
CA LYS A 422 -14.86 9.92 -15.52
C LYS A 422 -13.75 8.88 -15.68
N ASP A 423 -12.93 9.08 -16.70
CA ASP A 423 -11.72 8.31 -16.86
C ASP A 423 -10.68 8.78 -15.81
N THR A 424 -10.48 7.96 -14.79
CA THR A 424 -9.55 8.24 -13.67
C THR A 424 -8.49 7.16 -13.61
N VAL A 425 -7.24 7.56 -13.40
CA VAL A 425 -6.11 6.65 -13.21
C VAL A 425 -5.30 7.09 -11.99
N TYR A 426 -5.19 6.23 -11.00
CA TYR A 426 -4.35 6.43 -9.84
C TYR A 426 -2.97 5.82 -10.06
N THR A 427 -1.95 6.48 -9.51
CA THR A 427 -0.59 5.94 -9.46
C THR A 427 -0.30 5.41 -8.06
N SER A 428 0.38 4.28 -7.99
CA SER A 428 0.93 3.74 -6.74
C SER A 428 2.33 3.18 -6.96
N SER A 429 3.14 3.06 -5.92
CA SER A 429 4.41 2.34 -5.98
C SER A 429 4.24 0.96 -5.36
N THR A 430 4.82 -0.06 -5.99
CA THR A 430 4.84 -1.41 -5.44
C THR A 430 6.09 -1.60 -4.60
N GLY A 431 5.95 -1.96 -3.37
CA GLY A 431 7.06 -2.14 -2.43
C GLY A 431 6.55 -2.51 -1.04
N HIS A 432 5.54 -3.39 -0.98
CA HIS A 432 5.01 -3.89 0.29
C HIS A 432 5.50 -5.32 0.54
N THR A 433 5.70 -5.64 1.78
CA THR A 433 5.83 -7.02 2.25
C THR A 433 4.49 -7.55 2.70
N HIS A 434 4.36 -8.85 2.74
CA HIS A 434 3.14 -9.59 3.06
C HIS A 434 2.46 -9.17 4.38
N GLU A 435 3.22 -8.70 5.37
CA GLU A 435 2.69 -8.44 6.72
C GLU A 435 2.30 -6.98 6.97
N PHE A 436 2.93 -6.04 6.28
CA PHE A 436 2.65 -4.62 6.45
C PHE A 436 2.79 -3.94 5.09
N ALA A 437 1.73 -3.34 4.62
CA ALA A 437 1.77 -2.52 3.43
C ALA A 437 2.62 -1.26 3.70
N ARG A 438 3.91 -1.39 3.44
CA ARG A 438 4.88 -0.31 3.58
C ARG A 438 5.26 0.18 2.22
N LEU A 439 4.96 1.42 1.98
CA LEU A 439 5.52 2.12 0.84
C LEU A 439 6.89 2.64 1.25
N THR A 440 7.94 2.01 0.76
CA THR A 440 9.29 2.55 0.91
C THR A 440 9.34 3.93 0.29
N GLY A 441 9.99 4.87 0.97
CA GLY A 441 10.27 6.17 0.38
C GLY A 441 11.07 6.01 -0.90
N MET A 442 10.76 6.81 -1.91
CA MET A 442 11.57 6.86 -3.13
C MET A 442 12.85 7.63 -2.86
N VAL A 443 13.99 7.07 -3.25
CA VAL A 443 15.29 7.74 -3.11
C VAL A 443 16.05 7.70 -4.42
N ALA A 444 16.89 8.70 -4.67
CA ALA A 444 17.94 8.65 -5.68
C ALA A 444 19.24 9.17 -5.05
N PRO A 445 20.29 8.33 -4.96
CA PRO A 445 21.59 8.79 -4.47
C PRO A 445 22.19 9.84 -5.40
N ARG A 446 22.80 10.88 -4.83
CA ARG A 446 23.43 11.97 -5.60
C ARG A 446 24.52 11.45 -6.51
N GLY A 447 24.48 11.87 -7.78
CA GLY A 447 25.39 11.40 -8.82
C GLY A 447 25.02 10.04 -9.42
N SER A 448 23.94 9.42 -8.96
CA SER A 448 23.49 8.08 -9.37
C SER A 448 22.00 8.05 -9.73
N ARG A 449 21.42 6.87 -9.74
CA ARG A 449 20.01 6.64 -10.10
C ARG A 449 19.38 5.51 -9.31
N ARG A 450 18.05 5.54 -9.25
CA ARG A 450 17.23 4.51 -8.64
C ARG A 450 16.02 4.21 -9.53
N THR A 451 15.75 2.93 -9.71
CA THR A 451 14.53 2.42 -10.38
C THR A 451 13.52 2.00 -9.34
N VAL A 452 12.27 2.39 -9.53
CA VAL A 452 11.14 1.97 -8.71
C VAL A 452 9.99 1.53 -9.62
N ASN A 453 9.17 0.59 -9.17
CA ASN A 453 8.01 0.18 -9.93
C ASN A 453 6.84 1.12 -9.65
N ILE A 454 6.24 1.64 -10.70
CA ILE A 454 4.98 2.38 -10.62
C ILE A 454 3.88 1.53 -11.21
N GLN A 455 2.79 1.42 -10.49
CA GLN A 455 1.58 0.74 -10.89
C GLN A 455 0.49 1.76 -11.18
N LEU A 456 -0.29 1.51 -12.24
CA LEU A 456 -1.49 2.26 -12.59
C LEU A 456 -2.73 1.46 -12.19
N ALA A 457 -3.63 2.08 -11.44
CA ALA A 457 -4.92 1.53 -11.07
C ALA A 457 -6.03 2.36 -11.71
N PRO A 458 -6.90 1.77 -12.55
CA PRO A 458 -8.05 2.49 -13.09
C PRO A 458 -9.07 2.76 -11.98
N GLY A 459 -9.58 3.97 -11.90
CA GLY A 459 -10.68 4.29 -10.99
C GLY A 459 -12.04 3.77 -11.49
N PRO A 460 -13.07 3.83 -10.64
CA PRO A 460 -14.42 3.38 -10.99
C PRO A 460 -14.96 4.10 -12.22
N GLY A 461 -15.42 3.33 -13.19
CA GLY A 461 -15.98 3.86 -14.44
C GLY A 461 -14.96 4.19 -15.53
N ASN A 462 -13.67 4.01 -15.27
CA ASN A 462 -12.63 4.22 -16.27
C ASN A 462 -12.88 3.36 -17.52
N SER A 463 -12.99 4.01 -18.67
CA SER A 463 -13.19 3.39 -19.98
C SER A 463 -11.95 3.50 -20.88
N TYR A 464 -10.98 4.33 -20.51
CA TYR A 464 -9.79 4.56 -21.31
C TYR A 464 -8.92 3.30 -21.40
N LYS A 465 -8.55 2.94 -22.63
CA LYS A 465 -7.71 1.77 -22.95
C LYS A 465 -6.46 2.12 -23.77
N GLY A 466 -6.19 3.42 -23.94
CA GLY A 466 -5.03 3.87 -24.70
C GLY A 466 -3.73 3.86 -23.88
N ASP A 467 -2.65 4.33 -24.50
CA ASP A 467 -1.33 4.46 -23.89
C ASP A 467 -1.30 5.62 -22.90
N ILE A 468 -0.52 5.45 -21.81
CA ILE A 468 -0.36 6.43 -20.73
C ILE A 468 1.11 6.80 -20.58
N GLU A 469 1.37 8.08 -20.36
CA GLU A 469 2.65 8.65 -19.94
C GLU A 469 2.57 9.15 -18.50
N LEU A 470 3.73 9.19 -17.81
CA LEU A 470 3.84 9.75 -16.46
C LEU A 470 4.64 11.03 -16.47
N ASP A 471 4.17 12.01 -15.71
CA ASP A 471 4.86 13.23 -15.35
C ASP A 471 5.11 13.28 -13.85
N ALA A 472 6.22 13.88 -13.42
CA ALA A 472 6.54 14.11 -12.00
C ALA A 472 6.62 15.63 -11.72
N VAL A 473 5.88 16.10 -10.71
CA VAL A 473 5.89 17.49 -10.29
C VAL A 473 6.42 17.59 -8.86
N GLY A 474 7.36 18.51 -8.63
CA GLY A 474 7.93 18.75 -7.30
C GLY A 474 9.23 18.00 -7.02
N LEU A 475 9.87 17.38 -8.01
CA LEU A 475 11.20 16.79 -7.87
C LEU A 475 12.25 17.84 -7.41
N PRO A 476 13.24 17.44 -6.58
CA PRO A 476 14.33 18.32 -6.18
C PRO A 476 15.12 18.83 -7.40
N ARG A 477 15.74 20.00 -7.24
CA ARG A 477 16.65 20.51 -8.29
C ARG A 477 17.76 19.50 -8.59
N GLY A 478 18.01 19.26 -9.88
CA GLY A 478 19.00 18.28 -10.35
C GLY A 478 18.50 16.84 -10.41
N VAL A 479 17.21 16.59 -10.16
CA VAL A 479 16.60 15.27 -10.35
C VAL A 479 15.74 15.24 -11.60
N THR A 480 15.88 14.17 -12.39
CA THR A 480 15.05 13.90 -13.58
C THR A 480 14.41 12.52 -13.48
N MET A 481 13.24 12.34 -14.09
CA MET A 481 12.53 11.08 -14.19
C MET A 481 12.57 10.56 -15.63
N ILE A 482 12.82 9.27 -15.79
CA ILE A 482 12.63 8.53 -17.05
C ILE A 482 11.58 7.46 -16.80
N ALA A 483 10.45 7.56 -17.48
CA ALA A 483 9.36 6.59 -17.41
C ALA A 483 9.12 6.00 -18.80
N PRO A 484 9.17 4.68 -18.97
CA PRO A 484 8.67 4.04 -20.18
C PRO A 484 7.18 4.33 -20.36
N LYS A 485 6.73 4.35 -21.62
CA LYS A 485 5.30 4.52 -21.91
C LYS A 485 4.53 3.27 -21.50
N PHE A 486 3.47 3.45 -20.72
CA PHE A 486 2.51 2.39 -20.38
C PHE A 486 1.61 2.13 -21.58
N ARG A 487 1.88 1.06 -22.30
CA ARG A 487 1.01 0.64 -23.41
C ARG A 487 -0.30 0.09 -22.89
N SER A 488 -1.32 0.12 -23.73
CA SER A 488 -2.63 -0.48 -23.41
C SER A 488 -2.48 -1.87 -22.81
N GLY A 489 -3.13 -2.11 -21.67
CA GLY A 489 -3.07 -3.38 -20.93
C GLY A 489 -1.84 -3.58 -20.03
N VAL A 490 -0.87 -2.66 -20.04
CA VAL A 490 0.27 -2.68 -19.14
C VAL A 490 -0.02 -1.72 -17.99
N ASN A 491 -0.05 -2.26 -16.78
CA ASN A 491 -0.37 -1.50 -15.58
C ASN A 491 0.80 -1.33 -14.59
N LYS A 492 1.97 -1.94 -14.85
CA LYS A 492 3.13 -1.86 -13.98
C LYS A 492 4.41 -1.80 -14.81
N LEU A 493 5.22 -0.76 -14.59
CA LEU A 493 6.52 -0.59 -15.26
C LEU A 493 7.56 0.01 -14.30
N PRO A 494 8.86 -0.25 -14.55
CA PRO A 494 9.96 0.40 -13.87
C PRO A 494 10.09 1.86 -14.33
N VAL A 495 10.20 2.77 -13.37
CA VAL A 495 10.45 4.19 -13.56
C VAL A 495 11.77 4.55 -12.88
N GLN A 496 12.61 5.32 -13.57
CA GLN A 496 13.95 5.64 -13.10
C GLN A 496 14.05 7.12 -12.71
N PHE A 497 14.54 7.38 -11.51
CA PHE A 497 14.91 8.71 -11.03
C PHE A 497 16.43 8.85 -11.04
N ILE A 498 16.92 9.94 -11.62
CA ILE A 498 18.34 10.23 -11.79
C ILE A 498 18.65 11.52 -11.05
N ALA A 499 19.55 11.45 -10.08
CA ALA A 499 20.06 12.62 -9.37
C ALA A 499 21.45 13.01 -9.93
N ALA A 500 21.58 14.23 -10.40
CA ALA A 500 22.84 14.78 -10.85
C ALA A 500 23.85 14.85 -9.70
N ALA A 501 25.15 14.97 -10.01
CA ALA A 501 26.20 15.09 -9.00
C ALA A 501 26.09 16.35 -8.12
N ASP A 502 25.37 17.37 -8.57
CA ASP A 502 25.06 18.62 -7.88
C ASP A 502 23.59 18.71 -7.44
N ALA A 503 22.85 17.59 -7.44
CA ALA A 503 21.46 17.57 -7.00
C ALA A 503 21.35 17.99 -5.53
N GLU A 504 20.28 18.73 -5.22
CA GLU A 504 19.99 19.20 -3.86
C GLU A 504 19.63 18.02 -2.97
N GLU A 505 20.41 17.79 -1.90
CA GLU A 505 20.16 16.78 -0.87
C GLU A 505 18.97 17.20 0.00
N LYS A 506 17.80 16.75 -0.38
CA LYS A 506 16.54 17.11 0.28
C LYS A 506 15.48 16.03 0.10
N ALA A 507 14.61 15.89 1.10
CA ALA A 507 13.36 15.16 0.99
C ALA A 507 12.22 16.13 0.66
N VAL A 508 11.37 15.75 -0.29
CA VAL A 508 10.21 16.51 -0.78
C VAL A 508 9.03 15.59 -1.04
N LEU A 509 7.84 16.20 -1.16
CA LEU A 509 6.64 15.52 -1.64
C LEU A 509 6.50 15.74 -3.15
N VAL A 510 6.35 14.64 -3.89
CA VAL A 510 6.27 14.60 -5.35
C VAL A 510 4.90 14.12 -5.78
N ASP A 511 4.34 14.77 -6.78
CA ASP A 511 3.09 14.38 -7.41
C ASP A 511 3.39 13.65 -8.73
N LEU A 512 3.03 12.37 -8.84
CA LEU A 512 3.12 11.60 -10.07
C LEU A 512 1.77 11.62 -10.77
N ARG A 513 1.75 12.07 -12.00
CA ARG A 513 0.54 12.27 -12.80
C ARG A 513 0.52 11.37 -14.02
N ALA A 514 -0.56 10.62 -14.18
CA ALA A 514 -0.83 9.88 -15.39
C ALA A 514 -1.46 10.80 -16.45
N ARG A 515 -1.03 10.69 -17.70
CA ARG A 515 -1.56 11.45 -18.83
C ARG A 515 -1.82 10.53 -20.01
N ALA A 516 -2.99 10.66 -20.63
CA ALA A 516 -3.24 9.98 -21.90
C ALA A 516 -2.26 10.47 -22.98
N VAL A 517 -1.76 9.54 -23.78
CA VAL A 517 -0.94 9.90 -24.97
C VAL A 517 -1.79 10.60 -26.02
N ASP A 518 -3.08 10.21 -26.13
CA ASP A 518 -4.05 10.93 -26.94
C ASP A 518 -4.42 12.27 -26.28
N PRO A 519 -4.05 13.41 -26.87
CA PRO A 519 -4.31 14.73 -26.28
C PRO A 519 -5.82 15.11 -26.24
N ALA A 520 -6.67 14.38 -26.96
CA ALA A 520 -8.10 14.59 -26.91
C ALA A 520 -8.76 13.98 -25.67
N VAL A 521 -8.04 13.11 -24.94
CA VAL A 521 -8.53 12.41 -23.75
C VAL A 521 -7.98 13.08 -22.49
N HIS A 522 -8.88 13.52 -21.63
CA HIS A 522 -8.51 14.00 -20.29
C HIS A 522 -8.66 12.87 -19.29
N LEU A 523 -7.56 12.49 -18.64
CA LEU A 523 -7.56 11.58 -17.50
C LEU A 523 -7.52 12.40 -16.20
N GLU A 524 -8.44 12.14 -15.30
CA GLU A 524 -8.26 12.53 -13.91
C GLU A 524 -7.19 11.64 -13.29
N THR A 525 -6.23 12.25 -12.62
CA THR A 525 -5.09 11.53 -12.05
C THR A 525 -4.87 11.90 -10.60
N GLY A 526 -4.31 11.00 -9.84
CA GLY A 526 -3.89 11.21 -8.46
C GLY A 526 -3.00 10.07 -8.01
N SER A 527 -2.40 10.25 -6.85
CA SER A 527 -1.72 9.18 -6.13
C SER A 527 -2.55 8.85 -4.90
N ARG A 528 -2.74 7.57 -4.65
CA ARG A 528 -3.37 7.09 -3.42
C ARG A 528 -2.49 6.02 -2.82
N LEU A 529 -1.79 6.39 -1.76
CA LEU A 529 -0.77 5.58 -1.14
C LEU A 529 -1.24 5.26 0.27
N GLY A 530 -1.58 4.01 0.53
CA GLY A 530 -2.06 3.55 1.81
C GLY A 530 -0.94 2.99 2.69
N PHE A 531 -1.05 3.21 3.99
CA PHE A 531 -0.16 2.69 5.01
C PHE A 531 -0.97 2.07 6.12
N VAL A 532 -0.69 0.83 6.45
CA VAL A 532 -1.23 0.19 7.65
C VAL A 532 -0.24 0.38 8.77
N SER A 533 -0.65 1.04 9.83
CA SER A 533 0.19 1.31 11.00
C SER A 533 -0.13 0.41 12.19
N MET A 534 -1.31 -0.20 12.22
CA MET A 534 -1.72 -1.15 13.26
C MET A 534 -2.63 -2.22 12.65
N THR A 535 -2.41 -3.47 13.05
CA THR A 535 -3.26 -4.61 12.66
C THR A 535 -3.72 -5.39 13.89
N SER A 536 -4.79 -6.17 13.72
CA SER A 536 -5.21 -7.16 14.69
C SER A 536 -4.14 -8.23 14.93
N THR A 537 -4.25 -8.96 16.02
CA THR A 537 -3.46 -10.18 16.27
C THR A 537 -3.62 -11.14 15.10
N GLY A 538 -2.52 -11.60 14.57
CA GLY A 538 -2.51 -12.44 13.37
C GLY A 538 -2.49 -11.67 12.05
N GLY A 539 -2.58 -10.33 12.07
CA GLY A 539 -2.36 -9.49 10.89
C GLY A 539 -3.50 -9.47 9.87
N GLU A 540 -4.71 -9.90 10.24
CA GLU A 540 -5.82 -10.05 9.28
C GLU A 540 -6.64 -8.78 9.06
N LEU A 541 -6.76 -7.92 10.08
CA LEU A 541 -7.57 -6.70 10.01
C LEU A 541 -6.74 -5.46 10.32
N PRO A 542 -6.75 -4.42 9.48
CA PRO A 542 -6.11 -3.16 9.80
C PRO A 542 -6.97 -2.38 10.81
N TRP A 543 -6.42 -2.14 11.99
CA TRP A 543 -7.06 -1.32 13.01
C TRP A 543 -6.79 0.17 12.79
N HIS A 544 -5.57 0.49 12.31
CA HIS A 544 -5.28 1.84 11.85
C HIS A 544 -4.47 1.85 10.57
N TYR A 545 -4.88 2.70 9.65
CA TYR A 545 -4.23 2.97 8.38
C TYR A 545 -4.54 4.40 7.94
N PHE A 546 -3.71 4.95 7.10
CA PHE A 546 -3.90 6.28 6.52
C PHE A 546 -3.50 6.30 5.06
N PHE A 547 -4.00 7.29 4.34
CA PHE A 547 -3.68 7.52 2.94
C PHE A 547 -2.95 8.84 2.79
N VAL A 548 -1.97 8.85 1.89
CA VAL A 548 -1.33 10.08 1.42
C VAL A 548 -1.46 10.18 -0.10
N ASP A 549 -1.55 11.39 -0.61
CA ASP A 549 -1.78 11.70 -2.01
C ASP A 549 -0.51 12.10 -2.78
N LYS A 550 0.65 12.05 -2.13
CA LYS A 550 1.96 12.39 -2.71
C LYS A 550 3.02 11.37 -2.34
N TYR A 551 3.97 11.21 -3.22
CA TYR A 551 5.15 10.39 -2.97
C TYR A 551 6.19 11.17 -2.16
N ALA A 552 6.72 10.58 -1.12
CA ALA A 552 7.92 11.10 -0.47
C ALA A 552 9.15 10.67 -1.28
N PHE A 553 9.94 11.65 -1.70
CA PHE A 553 11.15 11.45 -2.49
C PHE A 553 12.34 12.15 -1.85
N ALA A 554 13.50 11.50 -1.80
CA ALA A 554 14.71 12.08 -1.26
C ALA A 554 15.92 11.92 -2.19
N VAL A 555 16.74 12.96 -2.24
CA VAL A 555 18.12 12.85 -2.70
C VAL A 555 18.97 12.53 -1.46
N THR A 556 19.70 11.42 -1.53
CA THR A 556 20.59 10.93 -0.47
C THR A 556 22.05 11.20 -0.82
N ASP A 557 22.97 10.89 0.07
CA ASP A 557 24.42 11.08 -0.12
C ASP A 557 24.89 10.29 -1.34
N THR A 558 26.08 10.65 -1.86
CA THR A 558 26.72 9.94 -2.98
C THR A 558 26.99 8.49 -2.56
N PRO A 559 26.57 7.50 -3.39
CA PRO A 559 26.71 6.10 -3.03
C PRO A 559 28.18 5.62 -3.08
N PRO A 560 28.54 4.58 -2.32
CA PRO A 560 29.89 4.03 -2.35
C PRO A 560 30.20 3.19 -3.57
N PHE A 561 29.21 2.93 -4.43
CA PHE A 561 29.35 2.23 -5.69
C PHE A 561 28.23 2.60 -6.66
N ASP A 562 28.46 2.36 -7.93
CA ASP A 562 27.45 2.30 -9.00
C ASP A 562 27.55 0.98 -9.75
N ILE A 563 26.57 0.70 -10.60
CA ILE A 563 26.57 -0.48 -11.47
C ILE A 563 26.26 -0.11 -12.92
N GLU A 564 26.84 -0.88 -13.83
CA GLU A 564 26.52 -0.87 -15.25
C GLU A 564 26.00 -2.22 -15.67
N LEU A 565 24.84 -2.25 -16.31
CA LEU A 565 24.30 -3.43 -16.98
C LEU A 565 24.77 -3.39 -18.43
N GLU A 566 25.46 -4.43 -18.87
CA GLU A 566 25.84 -4.54 -20.27
C GLU A 566 24.61 -4.74 -21.15
N GLU A 567 24.55 -4.02 -22.26
CA GLU A 567 23.45 -4.15 -23.24
C GLU A 567 23.48 -5.56 -23.83
N PRO A 568 22.39 -6.34 -23.74
CA PRO A 568 22.35 -7.68 -24.35
C PRO A 568 22.51 -7.64 -25.87
N HIS A 569 23.51 -8.34 -26.42
CA HIS A 569 23.75 -8.42 -27.86
C HIS A 569 22.95 -9.54 -28.53
N ILE A 570 22.32 -10.40 -27.76
CA ILE A 570 21.50 -11.52 -28.21
C ILE A 570 20.13 -11.45 -27.58
N ALA A 571 19.09 -11.80 -28.34
CA ALA A 571 17.74 -11.86 -27.82
C ALA A 571 17.54 -13.11 -26.95
N LEU A 572 16.66 -13.01 -25.94
CA LEU A 572 16.23 -14.11 -25.08
C LEU A 572 15.09 -14.87 -25.79
N PRO A 573 15.28 -16.14 -26.19
CA PRO A 573 14.20 -16.93 -26.77
C PRO A 573 13.22 -17.43 -25.69
N GLN A 574 11.98 -17.67 -26.08
CA GLN A 574 11.02 -18.41 -25.27
C GLN A 574 11.61 -19.77 -24.86
N ALA A 575 11.35 -20.21 -23.64
CA ALA A 575 11.93 -21.42 -23.00
C ALA A 575 13.47 -21.37 -22.91
N GLY A 576 14.07 -20.17 -22.96
CA GLY A 576 15.50 -19.99 -22.90
C GLY A 576 16.02 -19.34 -21.64
N GLU A 577 17.33 -19.43 -21.44
CA GLU A 577 18.05 -18.78 -20.35
C GLU A 577 19.16 -17.86 -20.91
N PHE A 578 19.35 -16.74 -20.23
CA PHE A 578 20.36 -15.75 -20.56
C PHE A 578 21.04 -15.22 -19.31
N SER A 579 22.35 -14.98 -19.39
CA SER A 579 23.14 -14.43 -18.29
C SER A 579 23.51 -12.98 -18.60
N LEU A 580 22.93 -12.03 -17.88
CA LEU A 580 23.26 -10.61 -17.93
C LEU A 580 24.59 -10.36 -17.22
N ALA A 581 25.52 -9.68 -17.87
CA ALA A 581 26.76 -9.22 -17.26
C ALA A 581 26.54 -7.86 -16.57
N VAL A 582 27.04 -7.72 -15.35
CA VAL A 582 26.91 -6.52 -14.53
C VAL A 582 28.30 -6.10 -14.04
N LYS A 583 28.67 -4.84 -14.25
CA LYS A 583 29.91 -4.26 -13.73
C LYS A 583 29.63 -3.36 -12.54
N ALA A 584 30.41 -3.53 -11.47
CA ALA A 584 30.42 -2.64 -10.32
C ALA A 584 31.50 -1.58 -10.48
N ILE A 585 31.14 -0.32 -10.24
CA ILE A 585 32.02 0.83 -10.18
C ILE A 585 32.12 1.24 -8.72
N ARG A 586 33.23 0.88 -8.06
CA ARG A 586 33.44 1.11 -6.61
C ARG A 586 34.08 2.48 -6.38
N HIS A 587 33.58 3.22 -5.40
CA HIS A 587 34.05 4.55 -5.04
C HIS A 587 34.64 4.55 -3.63
N ASN A 588 35.55 5.48 -3.35
CA ASN A 588 36.12 5.76 -2.03
C ASN A 588 36.65 4.53 -1.27
N GLY A 589 37.17 3.52 -1.99
CA GLY A 589 37.72 2.31 -1.40
C GLY A 589 36.69 1.29 -0.89
N PHE A 590 35.43 1.46 -1.23
CA PHE A 590 34.40 0.46 -0.92
C PHE A 590 34.74 -0.89 -1.55
N ALA A 591 34.86 -1.93 -0.74
CA ALA A 591 35.22 -3.28 -1.16
C ALA A 591 34.18 -4.34 -0.74
N GLY A 592 33.07 -3.92 -0.12
CA GLY A 592 32.03 -4.84 0.35
C GLY A 592 31.33 -5.59 -0.80
N PRO A 593 30.63 -6.68 -0.50
CA PRO A 593 29.81 -7.40 -1.46
C PRO A 593 28.64 -6.52 -1.93
N ILE A 594 28.15 -6.77 -3.16
CA ILE A 594 27.05 -6.03 -3.78
C ILE A 594 26.00 -7.03 -4.22
N ARG A 595 24.82 -6.98 -3.61
CA ARG A 595 23.65 -7.80 -3.99
C ARG A 595 23.02 -7.23 -5.25
N LEU A 596 22.72 -8.10 -6.23
CA LEU A 596 22.04 -7.76 -7.49
C LEU A 596 20.58 -8.23 -7.44
N GLN A 597 19.68 -7.41 -7.96
CA GLN A 597 18.26 -7.69 -8.00
C GLN A 597 17.60 -7.03 -9.22
N MET A 598 16.60 -7.71 -9.78
CA MET A 598 15.71 -7.10 -10.77
C MET A 598 14.39 -6.76 -10.09
N ASP A 599 14.11 -5.48 -9.88
CA ASP A 599 12.86 -5.02 -9.24
C ASP A 599 11.64 -5.28 -10.14
N TRP A 600 11.85 -5.37 -11.45
CA TRP A 600 10.82 -5.65 -12.44
C TRP A 600 11.36 -6.51 -13.57
N LEU A 601 10.56 -7.45 -14.00
CA LEU A 601 10.81 -8.30 -15.17
C LEU A 601 9.55 -8.34 -16.05
N PRO A 602 9.71 -8.48 -17.37
CA PRO A 602 8.59 -8.64 -18.29
C PRO A 602 7.75 -9.88 -17.94
N PRO A 603 6.45 -9.89 -18.30
CA PRO A 603 5.59 -11.06 -18.06
C PRO A 603 6.14 -12.35 -18.70
N GLY A 604 6.22 -13.41 -17.92
CA GLY A 604 6.78 -14.70 -18.33
C GLY A 604 8.32 -14.75 -18.30
N ILE A 605 8.97 -13.72 -17.77
CA ILE A 605 10.43 -13.74 -17.48
C ILE A 605 10.61 -13.85 -15.97
N SER A 606 11.47 -14.75 -15.55
CA SER A 606 11.92 -14.90 -14.17
C SER A 606 13.42 -14.65 -14.08
N GLY A 607 13.87 -14.28 -12.89
CA GLY A 607 15.28 -13.99 -12.60
C GLY A 607 15.81 -14.83 -11.44
N GLN A 608 17.11 -14.92 -11.33
CA GLN A 608 17.79 -15.53 -10.21
C GLN A 608 17.44 -14.77 -8.92
N THR A 609 17.15 -15.49 -7.84
CA THR A 609 16.77 -14.90 -6.55
C THR A 609 17.96 -14.33 -5.77
N ASP A 610 19.11 -15.00 -5.83
CA ASP A 610 20.33 -14.62 -5.13
C ASP A 610 21.49 -14.46 -6.09
N SER A 611 21.89 -13.21 -6.31
CA SER A 611 23.09 -12.87 -7.07
C SER A 611 23.87 -11.79 -6.35
N THR A 612 25.17 -11.99 -6.21
CA THR A 612 26.05 -11.07 -5.49
C THR A 612 27.38 -10.95 -6.21
N ILE A 613 27.84 -9.71 -6.42
CA ILE A 613 29.23 -9.45 -6.76
C ILE A 613 30.03 -9.56 -5.47
N ALA A 614 30.99 -10.48 -5.43
CA ALA A 614 31.79 -10.75 -4.25
C ALA A 614 32.59 -9.53 -3.78
N ALA A 615 32.99 -9.54 -2.52
CA ALA A 615 33.83 -8.47 -1.97
C ALA A 615 35.13 -8.34 -2.77
N GLY A 616 35.44 -7.11 -3.20
CA GLY A 616 36.63 -6.80 -4.00
C GLY A 616 36.48 -7.09 -5.51
N GLU A 617 35.49 -7.85 -5.92
CA GLU A 617 35.23 -8.14 -7.34
C GLU A 617 34.43 -7.00 -7.98
N ASN A 618 34.60 -6.81 -9.30
CA ASN A 618 33.93 -5.76 -10.07
C ASN A 618 32.98 -6.32 -11.15
N GLU A 619 32.86 -7.62 -11.26
CA GLU A 619 31.99 -8.26 -12.25
C GLU A 619 31.05 -9.27 -11.57
N GLY A 620 29.83 -9.33 -12.07
CA GLY A 620 28.83 -10.27 -11.65
C GLY A 620 27.91 -10.66 -12.80
N HIS A 621 27.15 -11.70 -12.57
CA HIS A 621 26.20 -12.22 -13.55
C HIS A 621 24.83 -12.40 -12.92
N PHE A 622 23.78 -12.14 -13.70
CA PHE A 622 22.39 -12.33 -13.27
C PHE A 622 21.65 -13.16 -14.32
N ARG A 623 21.16 -14.31 -13.94
CA ARG A 623 20.48 -15.25 -14.84
C ARG A 623 19.01 -14.89 -15.00
N LEU A 624 18.56 -14.82 -16.28
CA LEU A 624 17.16 -14.69 -16.67
C LEU A 624 16.70 -16.00 -17.34
N HIS A 625 15.45 -16.35 -17.08
CA HIS A 625 14.74 -17.45 -17.75
C HIS A 625 13.44 -16.94 -18.36
N ALA A 626 13.17 -17.31 -19.60
CA ALA A 626 11.92 -17.02 -20.29
C ALA A 626 11.03 -18.27 -20.32
N ASP A 627 9.80 -18.15 -19.86
CA ASP A 627 8.79 -19.20 -20.02
C ASP A 627 8.50 -19.45 -21.51
N ALA A 628 8.00 -20.64 -21.84
CA ALA A 628 7.59 -20.99 -23.19
C ALA A 628 6.46 -20.10 -23.75
N LYS A 629 5.76 -19.37 -22.87
CA LYS A 629 4.67 -18.43 -23.22
C LYS A 629 5.05 -16.98 -22.98
N ALA A 630 6.33 -16.66 -22.66
CA ALA A 630 6.78 -15.30 -22.51
C ALA A 630 6.43 -14.48 -23.74
N ALA A 631 5.88 -13.27 -23.55
CA ALA A 631 5.45 -12.45 -24.68
C ALA A 631 6.65 -11.90 -25.46
N PRO A 632 6.77 -12.15 -26.79
CA PRO A 632 7.81 -11.55 -27.60
C PRO A 632 7.66 -10.03 -27.65
N GLY A 633 8.80 -9.31 -27.59
CA GLY A 633 8.81 -7.85 -27.61
C GLY A 633 10.14 -7.26 -27.13
N ASP A 634 10.24 -5.94 -27.19
CA ASP A 634 11.35 -5.17 -26.65
C ASP A 634 10.93 -4.56 -25.31
N TYR A 635 11.73 -4.78 -24.26
CA TYR A 635 11.43 -4.39 -22.89
C TYR A 635 12.59 -3.60 -22.28
N SER A 636 12.28 -2.46 -21.68
CA SER A 636 13.27 -1.71 -20.89
C SER A 636 13.43 -2.35 -19.52
N ILE A 637 14.60 -2.88 -19.22
CA ILE A 637 14.94 -3.48 -17.92
C ILE A 637 16.06 -2.68 -17.24
N ALA A 638 16.11 -2.73 -15.93
CA ALA A 638 17.20 -2.16 -15.14
C ALA A 638 17.56 -3.09 -13.99
N MET A 639 18.86 -3.23 -13.75
CA MET A 639 19.40 -3.92 -12.59
C MET A 639 19.42 -2.98 -11.40
N SER A 640 18.96 -3.41 -10.25
CA SER A 640 19.18 -2.77 -8.97
C SER A 640 20.28 -3.49 -8.19
N ALA A 641 21.04 -2.72 -7.45
CA ALA A 641 22.12 -3.24 -6.62
C ALA A 641 22.11 -2.57 -5.24
N SER A 642 22.43 -3.35 -4.21
CA SER A 642 22.47 -2.86 -2.85
C SER A 642 23.70 -3.34 -2.08
N THR A 643 24.05 -2.61 -1.01
CA THR A 643 24.97 -3.14 0.01
C THR A 643 24.31 -4.35 0.68
N THR A 644 25.10 -5.31 1.12
CA THR A 644 24.61 -6.43 1.93
C THR A 644 24.59 -6.04 3.40
N GLY A 645 23.53 -6.43 4.12
CA GLY A 645 23.40 -6.19 5.55
C GLY A 645 22.15 -5.43 5.98
N GLY A 646 21.35 -4.93 5.02
CA GLY A 646 19.99 -4.44 5.27
C GLY A 646 18.96 -5.56 5.19
N ASP A 647 17.80 -5.38 5.76
CA ASP A 647 16.67 -6.25 5.49
C ASP A 647 16.07 -5.97 4.08
N ASP A 648 15.21 -6.87 3.60
CA ASP A 648 14.63 -6.78 2.25
C ASP A 648 13.69 -5.57 2.06
N LEU A 649 13.38 -4.82 3.12
CA LEU A 649 12.45 -3.70 3.09
C LEU A 649 13.07 -2.40 2.55
N GLY A 650 14.36 -2.39 2.27
CA GLY A 650 15.09 -1.26 1.70
C GLY A 650 14.95 0.02 2.51
N GLY A 651 16.03 0.71 2.70
CA GLY A 651 16.01 1.96 3.41
C GLY A 651 16.56 1.93 4.82
N ASN A 652 17.02 0.78 5.26
CA ASN A 652 17.49 0.55 6.62
C ASN A 652 19.02 0.60 6.71
N GLY A 653 19.61 1.74 6.36
CA GLY A 653 21.06 1.88 6.26
C GLY A 653 21.67 1.24 5.02
N GLU A 654 20.85 0.59 4.18
CA GLU A 654 21.25 0.00 2.93
C GLU A 654 21.33 1.07 1.83
N VAL A 655 22.42 1.08 1.08
CA VAL A 655 22.55 1.92 -0.11
C VAL A 655 22.10 1.13 -1.32
N ARG A 656 21.16 1.69 -2.08
CA ARG A 656 20.64 1.10 -3.32
C ARG A 656 20.88 2.02 -4.51
N VAL A 657 21.38 1.46 -5.59
CA VAL A 657 21.54 2.13 -6.90
C VAL A 657 20.89 1.27 -7.99
N SER A 658 20.74 1.82 -9.17
CA SER A 658 20.27 1.05 -10.34
C SER A 658 21.15 1.34 -11.56
N SER A 659 21.24 0.38 -12.48
CA SER A 659 21.84 0.59 -13.79
C SER A 659 21.00 1.55 -14.64
N LYS A 660 21.53 2.03 -15.75
CA LYS A 660 20.72 2.57 -16.85
C LYS A 660 19.77 1.51 -17.37
N PHE A 661 18.68 1.93 -17.99
CA PHE A 661 17.85 1.01 -18.76
C PHE A 661 18.67 0.36 -19.87
N ALA A 662 18.52 -0.96 -20.00
CA ALA A 662 18.99 -1.77 -21.12
C ALA A 662 17.79 -2.36 -21.85
N ASN A 663 17.93 -2.67 -23.14
CA ASN A 663 16.87 -3.29 -23.92
C ASN A 663 16.99 -4.81 -23.88
N LEU A 664 16.00 -5.49 -23.28
CA LEU A 664 15.84 -6.93 -23.34
C LEU A 664 14.85 -7.27 -24.47
N ARG A 665 15.34 -7.92 -25.51
CA ARG A 665 14.50 -8.42 -26.59
C ARG A 665 14.11 -9.86 -26.35
N VAL A 666 12.82 -10.14 -26.24
CA VAL A 666 12.26 -11.51 -26.13
C VAL A 666 11.75 -11.93 -27.50
N VAL A 667 12.11 -13.13 -27.94
CA VAL A 667 11.74 -13.66 -29.27
C VAL A 667 11.17 -15.07 -29.17
N SER A 668 10.54 -15.52 -30.25
CA SER A 668 10.21 -16.94 -30.42
C SER A 668 11.49 -17.78 -30.42
N PRO A 669 11.39 -19.10 -30.13
CA PRO A 669 12.54 -19.98 -30.18
C PRO A 669 13.33 -19.83 -31.47
N PHE A 670 14.65 -19.89 -31.42
CA PHE A 670 15.48 -19.77 -32.63
C PHE A 670 15.37 -20.98 -33.53
N LEU A 671 15.30 -22.18 -32.90
CA LEU A 671 15.20 -23.46 -33.59
C LEU A 671 14.14 -24.34 -32.89
N THR A 672 13.55 -25.24 -33.67
CA THR A 672 12.88 -26.41 -33.15
C THR A 672 13.56 -27.69 -33.68
N ILE A 673 13.83 -28.64 -32.79
CA ILE A 673 14.43 -29.92 -33.15
C ILE A 673 13.36 -31.00 -32.93
N GLU A 674 13.02 -31.75 -33.95
CA GLU A 674 12.15 -32.92 -33.84
C GLU A 674 13.02 -34.16 -33.78
N LEU A 675 12.93 -34.90 -32.67
CA LEU A 675 13.59 -36.19 -32.47
C LEU A 675 12.59 -37.29 -32.75
N PRO A 676 12.66 -37.99 -33.89
CA PRO A 676 11.74 -39.07 -34.20
C PRO A 676 11.89 -40.22 -33.21
N PRO A 677 10.85 -41.02 -32.95
CA PRO A 677 10.96 -42.23 -32.15
C PRO A 677 12.09 -43.15 -32.67
N SER A 678 13.02 -43.46 -31.80
CA SER A 678 14.24 -44.22 -32.15
C SER A 678 14.42 -45.40 -31.21
N SER A 679 15.20 -46.36 -31.60
CA SER A 679 15.51 -47.50 -30.77
C SER A 679 17.02 -47.83 -30.78
N ILE A 680 17.49 -48.40 -29.66
CA ILE A 680 18.85 -48.86 -29.48
C ILE A 680 18.82 -50.20 -28.74
N GLU A 681 19.64 -51.13 -29.19
CA GLU A 681 19.85 -52.44 -28.54
C GLU A 681 20.95 -52.29 -27.46
N ARG A 682 20.80 -52.96 -26.34
CA ARG A 682 21.82 -53.03 -25.26
C ARG A 682 23.17 -53.47 -25.80
N GLY A 683 24.25 -52.79 -25.38
CA GLY A 683 25.61 -53.06 -25.83
C GLY A 683 25.89 -52.60 -27.27
N LYS A 684 25.03 -51.85 -27.90
CA LYS A 684 25.18 -51.30 -29.26
C LYS A 684 25.22 -49.79 -29.30
N GLU A 685 25.65 -49.30 -30.44
CA GLU A 685 25.63 -47.86 -30.78
C GLU A 685 24.59 -47.60 -31.85
N THR A 686 24.06 -46.38 -31.88
CA THR A 686 23.18 -45.93 -32.95
C THR A 686 23.33 -44.43 -33.16
N ASN A 687 22.90 -43.94 -34.31
CA ASN A 687 22.75 -42.55 -34.60
C ASN A 687 21.31 -42.12 -34.41
N LEU A 688 21.09 -41.12 -33.57
CA LEU A 688 19.82 -40.45 -33.42
C LEU A 688 19.86 -39.18 -34.26
N VAL A 689 18.99 -39.12 -35.27
CA VAL A 689 18.93 -37.99 -36.22
C VAL A 689 17.71 -37.18 -35.94
N GLY A 690 17.89 -35.90 -35.58
CA GLY A 690 16.83 -34.91 -35.41
C GLY A 690 16.70 -34.02 -36.65
N SER A 691 15.45 -33.69 -37.00
CA SER A 691 15.18 -32.65 -38.01
C SER A 691 15.20 -31.27 -37.38
N VAL A 692 15.82 -30.31 -38.03
CA VAL A 692 15.98 -28.92 -37.54
C VAL A 692 15.11 -28.01 -38.37
N ARG A 693 14.18 -27.30 -37.71
CA ARG A 693 13.38 -26.24 -38.29
C ARG A 693 13.72 -24.90 -37.64
N ARG A 694 14.05 -23.90 -38.42
CA ARG A 694 14.28 -22.54 -37.94
C ARG A 694 12.98 -21.80 -37.76
N THR A 695 12.88 -21.12 -36.63
CA THR A 695 11.73 -20.28 -36.27
C THR A 695 12.15 -18.82 -36.10
N GLY A 696 13.43 -18.55 -35.84
CA GLY A 696 14.01 -17.22 -35.70
C GLY A 696 15.36 -17.08 -36.44
N ALA A 697 15.77 -15.82 -36.69
CA ALA A 697 17.08 -15.51 -37.19
C ALA A 697 18.12 -15.43 -36.06
N PHE A 698 19.24 -16.09 -36.24
CA PHE A 698 20.41 -15.95 -35.36
C PHE A 698 21.71 -15.83 -36.20
N SER A 699 22.75 -15.25 -35.64
CA SER A 699 24.05 -15.17 -36.26
C SER A 699 24.99 -16.23 -35.66
N GLY A 700 25.86 -16.79 -36.49
CA GLY A 700 26.86 -17.77 -36.04
C GLY A 700 26.38 -19.22 -36.08
N LYS A 701 26.92 -20.03 -35.17
CA LYS A 701 26.61 -21.47 -35.01
C LYS A 701 26.03 -21.71 -33.65
N ALA A 702 25.05 -22.61 -33.57
CA ALA A 702 24.48 -23.08 -32.33
C ALA A 702 25.06 -24.45 -31.97
N ARG A 703 25.56 -24.61 -30.76
CA ARG A 703 25.97 -25.91 -30.20
C ARG A 703 24.78 -26.61 -29.62
N VAL A 704 24.59 -27.87 -29.96
CA VAL A 704 23.42 -28.67 -29.51
C VAL A 704 23.86 -29.87 -28.69
N SER A 705 23.36 -30.02 -27.50
CA SER A 705 23.57 -31.16 -26.61
C SER A 705 22.27 -31.95 -26.45
N LEU A 706 22.35 -33.29 -26.54
CA LEU A 706 21.21 -34.15 -26.24
C LEU A 706 21.13 -34.32 -24.72
N THR A 707 19.96 -34.08 -24.14
CA THR A 707 19.70 -34.10 -22.69
C THR A 707 18.67 -35.15 -22.30
N HIS A 708 18.49 -35.38 -21.03
CA HIS A 708 17.56 -36.35 -20.44
C HIS A 708 17.76 -37.77 -20.96
N LEU A 709 19.02 -38.16 -21.20
CA LEU A 709 19.37 -39.51 -21.60
C LEU A 709 19.05 -40.51 -20.47
N PRO A 710 18.42 -41.64 -20.80
CA PRO A 710 18.18 -42.71 -19.83
C PRO A 710 19.48 -43.24 -19.21
N ARG A 711 19.38 -43.77 -17.98
CA ARG A 711 20.52 -44.43 -17.31
C ARG A 711 21.08 -45.57 -18.17
N GLY A 712 22.40 -45.54 -18.41
CA GLY A 712 23.08 -46.50 -19.25
C GLY A 712 23.13 -46.13 -20.73
N ILE A 713 22.60 -44.97 -21.12
CA ILE A 713 22.80 -44.38 -22.45
C ILE A 713 23.80 -43.25 -22.33
N THR A 714 24.79 -43.23 -23.19
CA THR A 714 25.85 -42.23 -23.23
C THR A 714 25.97 -41.59 -24.63
N LEU A 715 26.28 -40.32 -24.67
CA LEU A 715 26.60 -39.61 -25.93
C LEU A 715 28.09 -39.85 -26.25
N LEU A 716 28.36 -40.31 -27.46
CA LEU A 716 29.72 -40.68 -27.92
C LEU A 716 30.40 -39.55 -28.71
N SER A 717 29.64 -38.65 -29.26
CA SER A 717 30.16 -37.52 -30.03
C SER A 717 30.16 -36.24 -29.19
N PRO A 718 31.11 -35.31 -29.42
CA PRO A 718 30.99 -33.97 -28.88
C PRO A 718 29.66 -33.30 -29.34
N PRO A 719 29.12 -32.32 -28.64
CA PRO A 719 27.93 -31.62 -29.07
C PRO A 719 28.09 -31.06 -30.47
N PRO A 720 27.22 -31.46 -31.44
CA PRO A 720 27.28 -30.94 -32.80
C PRO A 720 26.98 -29.46 -32.88
N GLU A 721 27.55 -28.81 -33.86
CA GLU A 721 27.25 -27.41 -34.20
C GLU A 721 26.26 -27.36 -35.37
N ILE A 722 25.21 -26.57 -35.23
CA ILE A 722 24.24 -26.29 -36.31
C ILE A 722 24.53 -24.92 -36.88
N GLY A 723 24.81 -24.86 -38.14
CA GLY A 723 24.98 -23.60 -38.90
C GLY A 723 23.66 -23.14 -39.56
N LEU A 724 23.75 -22.05 -40.32
CA LEU A 724 22.59 -21.41 -40.95
C LEU A 724 21.83 -22.29 -41.95
N ASN A 725 22.47 -23.27 -42.55
CA ASN A 725 21.90 -24.10 -43.63
C ASN A 725 21.62 -25.55 -43.22
N ASP A 726 21.95 -25.92 -41.98
CA ASP A 726 21.78 -27.30 -41.53
C ASP A 726 20.30 -27.56 -41.18
N ASN A 727 19.73 -28.62 -41.74
CA ASN A 727 18.34 -29.04 -41.53
C ASN A 727 18.24 -30.33 -40.76
N GLN A 728 19.36 -30.90 -40.32
CA GLN A 728 19.43 -32.10 -39.49
C GLN A 728 20.58 -31.96 -38.48
N VAL A 729 20.42 -32.66 -37.35
CA VAL A 729 21.44 -32.84 -36.32
C VAL A 729 21.55 -34.34 -35.98
N THR A 730 22.79 -34.84 -35.86
CA THR A 730 23.01 -36.25 -35.57
C THR A 730 23.77 -36.41 -34.25
N PHE A 731 23.23 -37.26 -33.38
CA PHE A 731 23.83 -37.64 -32.12
C PHE A 731 24.22 -39.13 -32.17
N ARG A 732 25.47 -39.43 -31.95
CA ARG A 732 25.93 -40.82 -31.80
C ARG A 732 25.82 -41.25 -30.34
N ILE A 733 24.99 -42.23 -30.04
CA ILE A 733 24.72 -42.72 -28.67
C ILE A 733 25.06 -44.19 -28.54
N ALA A 734 25.46 -44.57 -27.33
CA ALA A 734 25.70 -45.97 -26.97
C ALA A 734 24.82 -46.43 -25.81
N ALA A 735 24.34 -47.63 -25.85
CA ALA A 735 23.68 -48.30 -24.72
C ALA A 735 24.66 -49.25 -24.03
N SER A 736 24.83 -49.12 -22.72
CA SER A 736 25.62 -50.05 -21.98
C SER A 736 24.93 -51.43 -21.96
N PRO A 737 25.68 -52.55 -21.74
CA PRO A 737 25.10 -53.88 -21.63
C PRO A 737 24.02 -54.01 -20.52
N ASP A 738 24.09 -53.17 -19.52
CA ASP A 738 23.17 -53.14 -18.35
C ASP A 738 22.11 -52.03 -18.42
N ALA A 739 22.03 -51.28 -19.54
CA ALA A 739 20.98 -50.31 -19.74
C ALA A 739 19.62 -50.99 -19.56
N LEU A 740 18.71 -50.35 -18.85
CA LEU A 740 17.37 -50.91 -18.60
C LEU A 740 16.53 -50.89 -19.87
N PRO A 741 15.98 -52.04 -20.31
CA PRO A 741 15.06 -52.07 -21.44
C PRO A 741 13.77 -51.28 -21.11
N GLY A 742 13.25 -50.59 -22.08
CA GLY A 742 12.03 -49.79 -21.87
C GLY A 742 11.85 -48.67 -22.88
N MET A 743 10.72 -47.97 -22.77
CA MET A 743 10.42 -46.82 -23.58
C MET A 743 10.61 -45.55 -22.73
N TYR A 744 11.56 -44.73 -23.08
CA TYR A 744 11.92 -43.50 -22.40
C TYR A 744 11.42 -42.30 -23.18
N ARG A 745 10.60 -41.49 -22.54
CA ARG A 745 10.02 -40.26 -23.11
C ARG A 745 10.72 -39.06 -22.53
N GLY A 746 10.70 -37.93 -23.25
CA GLY A 746 11.22 -36.65 -22.76
C GLY A 746 12.72 -36.43 -23.06
N LEU A 747 13.31 -37.14 -24.05
CA LEU A 747 14.58 -36.67 -24.62
C LEU A 747 14.41 -35.27 -25.16
N SER A 748 15.33 -34.36 -24.82
CA SER A 748 15.36 -33.01 -25.35
C SER A 748 16.77 -32.62 -25.79
N CYS A 749 16.89 -31.46 -26.39
CA CYS A 749 18.14 -30.86 -26.82
C CYS A 749 18.32 -29.49 -26.16
N ASP A 750 19.48 -29.28 -25.56
CA ASP A 750 19.93 -27.94 -25.15
C ASP A 750 20.70 -27.30 -26.31
N LEU A 751 20.19 -26.16 -26.72
CA LEU A 751 20.81 -25.31 -27.72
C LEU A 751 21.58 -24.19 -27.02
N ILE A 752 22.87 -24.03 -27.29
CA ILE A 752 23.67 -22.92 -26.80
C ILE A 752 24.11 -22.07 -27.98
N LEU A 753 23.66 -20.82 -27.99
CA LEU A 753 24.04 -19.83 -28.99
C LEU A 753 24.91 -18.75 -28.34
N SER A 754 26.08 -18.47 -28.90
CA SER A 754 26.99 -17.45 -28.37
C SER A 754 27.24 -16.37 -29.43
N VAL A 755 27.20 -15.10 -28.99
CA VAL A 755 27.50 -13.92 -29.81
C VAL A 755 28.37 -12.96 -28.99
N GLY A 756 29.62 -12.80 -29.37
CA GLY A 756 30.59 -12.05 -28.56
C GLY A 756 30.81 -12.73 -27.20
N THR A 757 30.59 -12.00 -26.12
CA THR A 757 30.65 -12.47 -24.74
C THR A 757 29.33 -13.08 -24.24
N ASP A 758 28.25 -12.81 -24.95
CA ASP A 758 26.90 -13.26 -24.53
C ASP A 758 26.65 -14.70 -24.98
N SER A 759 25.89 -15.40 -24.14
CA SER A 759 25.45 -16.76 -24.42
C SER A 759 24.02 -16.97 -23.94
N VAL A 760 23.21 -17.52 -24.82
CA VAL A 760 21.83 -17.92 -24.51
C VAL A 760 21.67 -19.43 -24.67
N SER A 761 20.98 -20.07 -23.73
CA SER A 761 20.58 -21.46 -23.85
C SER A 761 19.06 -21.55 -24.10
N GLU A 762 18.66 -22.55 -24.87
CA GLU A 762 17.26 -22.84 -25.20
C GLU A 762 17.05 -24.34 -25.18
N GLU A 763 16.03 -24.81 -24.43
CA GLU A 763 15.63 -26.22 -24.49
C GLU A 763 14.62 -26.42 -25.64
N THR A 764 14.89 -27.39 -26.50
CA THR A 764 14.07 -27.67 -27.67
C THR A 764 13.98 -29.17 -27.94
N GLY A 765 12.91 -29.58 -28.59
CA GLY A 765 12.71 -30.97 -29.00
C GLY A 765 12.06 -31.83 -27.91
N SER A 766 11.37 -32.84 -28.37
CA SER A 766 10.89 -33.94 -27.54
C SER A 766 11.04 -35.26 -28.31
N GLY A 767 11.67 -36.25 -27.70
CA GLY A 767 11.93 -37.52 -28.35
C GLY A 767 11.54 -38.72 -27.51
N ILE A 768 11.45 -39.86 -28.17
CA ILE A 768 11.23 -41.16 -27.52
C ILE A 768 12.37 -42.07 -27.93
N LEU A 769 13.07 -42.62 -26.92
CA LEU A 769 14.09 -43.67 -27.12
C LEU A 769 13.61 -45.00 -26.51
N ARG A 770 13.57 -46.03 -27.33
CA ARG A 770 13.31 -47.40 -26.88
C ARG A 770 14.63 -48.10 -26.73
N VAL A 771 14.89 -48.69 -25.56
CA VAL A 771 16.03 -49.56 -25.31
C VAL A 771 15.55 -51.00 -25.41
N ASP A 772 16.09 -51.75 -26.35
CA ASP A 772 15.73 -53.13 -26.60
C ASP A 772 16.74 -54.09 -25.90
N ASN A 773 16.26 -55.27 -25.56
CA ASN A 773 17.17 -56.35 -25.08
C ASN A 773 18.17 -56.74 -26.19
N ALA A 774 19.37 -57.16 -25.79
CA ALA A 774 20.31 -57.74 -26.74
C ALA A 774 19.69 -58.97 -27.43
N LYS A 775 19.76 -59.01 -28.76
CA LYS A 775 19.28 -60.18 -29.51
C LYS A 775 20.14 -61.38 -29.10
N ALA A 776 19.49 -62.46 -28.71
CA ALA A 776 20.18 -63.73 -28.47
C ALA A 776 20.93 -64.12 -29.75
N VAL A 777 22.25 -64.18 -29.71
CA VAL A 777 23.05 -64.81 -30.78
C VAL A 777 22.76 -66.31 -30.73
N HIS A 778 21.85 -66.75 -31.58
CA HIS A 778 21.74 -68.20 -31.82
C HIS A 778 23.07 -68.62 -32.48
N GLN A 779 23.92 -69.33 -31.68
CA GLN A 779 25.08 -70.08 -32.20
C GLN A 779 24.62 -71.27 -32.98
#